data_cad1798858ce64e00e118f89f8e079bd
#
_entry.id   cad1798858ce64e00e118f89f8e079bd
#
_cell.length_a   1.000
_cell.length_b   1.000
_cell.length_c   1.000
_cell.angle_alpha   90.00
_cell.angle_beta   90.00
_cell.angle_gamma   90.00
#
_symmetry.space_group_name_H-M   'P 1'
#
loop_
_entity.id
_entity.type
_entity.pdbx_description
1 polymer ?
#
loop_
_entity_poly.entity_id
_entity_poly.type
_entity_poly.pdbx_seq_one_letter_code
_entity_poly.pdbx_strand_id
1 'polypeptide(L)'
;MSQSPGVGPRATGRSRSNPRADAPATYRPEIDGLRAVAVLAVILHHLSPRLLPGGYLGVDVFFVISGFVITGSLAQRPASGLGDLMLSFYGRRIRRLLPALLVCVLISAVALCLVNPDPGQMLGVGWRSLFGVSNLILHKLAVDYFRPAAELNPFTQTWSLGVEEQFYLLFPLLVWFSGFARTGRDGSRRLLWLLILLVVASCGVFVHQLRVDVPGAFFLLPGRFWELGVGCLLWLSLSLRNPNALGPGAPPAPPEAMPGGRLGIAAPIHLPLPLAALLALVAVTALPLPFGMLPVAAAVALTALLLGTVRAGTAAHGLLSSPPLVFLGLISYSLYLWHWSVLTLARWTVGVSATTIPLLVGLMLALALISWRWVEEPLRRSPWWPERWQVVATGLLLAALGTGLLQGLTRQGSALLFQGERNVALAGPSAPAAADAPDCSGPGQGRLLFAGDSHAHVFMSAADHLCRRHGLGYGEAATVGMPYPPLHYINPATGMSREEAVTLALVEEQRWNSLLASLAGDAAKRNTLVLALRWPLYFDPGFLPDSALRRTSHFDPLSDLPLSRSEALGRWIKGVDEIAAANPGTPIVLLLPTPEFGGGVPMELCQPQWFRPQPPEECRTGLDRRDHDRLSAYLKRQLQPLVARHPHVVLHDPLNALCPPGTGRCPRLRDGRLLYSDGDHLSGYGASLVLDDLMAALRRRTSPASDAGSASTSSSAAAKSGP
;
A
#
# COMPACT_ATOMS: atom_id res chain seq x y z
N MET A 1 31.38 -35.76 -80.34
CA MET A 1 32.39 -35.27 -79.41
C MET A 1 31.78 -34.15 -78.57
N SER A 2 31.96 -34.22 -77.34
CA SER A 2 31.58 -33.30 -76.30
C SER A 2 30.27 -33.61 -75.53
N GLN A 3 30.46 -34.21 -74.37
CA GLN A 3 29.45 -34.54 -73.34
C GLN A 3 29.12 -33.32 -72.51
N SER A 4 27.84 -33.12 -72.19
CA SER A 4 27.37 -32.20 -71.09
C SER A 4 26.83 -33.04 -69.95
N PRO A 5 27.14 -32.74 -68.73
CA PRO A 5 26.63 -33.50 -67.56
C PRO A 5 25.26 -32.94 -67.07
N GLY A 6 24.41 -33.88 -66.65
CA GLY A 6 23.06 -33.65 -66.22
C GLY A 6 22.94 -32.93 -64.87
N VAL A 7 21.90 -32.14 -64.79
CA VAL A 7 21.46 -31.46 -63.57
C VAL A 7 20.43 -32.35 -62.86
N GLY A 8 20.75 -32.83 -61.66
CA GLY A 8 19.84 -33.56 -60.80
C GLY A 8 18.97 -32.56 -59.94
N PRO A 9 17.76 -32.95 -59.55
CA PRO A 9 16.86 -32.04 -58.80
C PRO A 9 17.30 -31.81 -57.32
N ARG A 10 17.46 -30.55 -56.96
CA ARG A 10 17.69 -30.14 -55.53
C ARG A 10 16.41 -30.35 -54.74
N ALA A 11 16.42 -31.31 -53.84
CA ALA A 11 15.44 -31.46 -52.79
C ALA A 11 15.60 -30.30 -51.78
N THR A 12 14.65 -29.37 -51.74
CA THR A 12 14.54 -28.34 -50.70
C THR A 12 13.90 -28.94 -49.45
N GLY A 13 14.68 -29.68 -48.67
CA GLY A 13 14.33 -30.06 -47.31
C GLY A 13 14.45 -28.85 -46.39
N ARG A 14 13.35 -28.16 -46.10
CA ARG A 14 13.27 -27.27 -44.95
C ARG A 14 13.42 -28.10 -43.66
N SER A 15 14.62 -28.22 -43.17
CA SER A 15 14.90 -28.68 -41.82
C SER A 15 14.16 -27.77 -40.86
N ARG A 16 13.16 -28.29 -40.16
CA ARG A 16 12.59 -27.66 -38.99
C ARG A 16 13.71 -27.58 -37.94
N SER A 17 14.37 -26.45 -37.84
CA SER A 17 15.34 -26.17 -36.79
C SER A 17 14.65 -26.35 -35.46
N ASN A 18 15.09 -27.32 -34.68
CA ASN A 18 14.69 -27.56 -33.32
C ASN A 18 15.16 -26.32 -32.48
N PRO A 19 14.27 -25.53 -31.85
CA PRO A 19 14.67 -24.33 -31.12
C PRO A 19 15.62 -24.60 -29.94
N ARG A 20 15.88 -25.87 -29.62
CA ARG A 20 16.81 -26.32 -28.59
C ARG A 20 18.28 -26.45 -29.03
N ALA A 21 18.57 -26.39 -30.33
CA ALA A 21 19.93 -26.62 -30.83
C ALA A 21 20.85 -25.38 -30.73
N ASP A 22 20.28 -24.17 -30.57
CA ASP A 22 21.04 -22.92 -30.59
C ASP A 22 21.14 -22.25 -29.20
N ALA A 23 20.88 -22.96 -28.11
CA ALA A 23 21.08 -22.44 -26.76
C ALA A 23 22.59 -22.31 -26.49
N PRO A 24 23.13 -21.12 -26.11
CA PRO A 24 24.53 -21.01 -25.78
C PRO A 24 24.89 -21.99 -24.65
N ALA A 25 26.09 -22.56 -24.69
CA ALA A 25 26.57 -23.62 -23.80
C ALA A 25 26.57 -23.27 -22.30
N THR A 26 26.12 -22.07 -21.93
CA THR A 26 26.03 -21.53 -20.56
C THR A 26 24.59 -21.34 -20.08
N TYR A 27 23.57 -21.77 -20.82
CA TYR A 27 22.17 -21.62 -20.43
C TYR A 27 21.81 -22.59 -19.29
N ARG A 28 21.27 -22.05 -18.18
CA ARG A 28 20.88 -22.77 -16.97
C ARG A 28 19.36 -22.77 -16.79
N PRO A 29 18.64 -23.76 -17.34
CA PRO A 29 17.17 -23.80 -17.33
C PRO A 29 16.59 -23.87 -15.91
N GLU A 30 17.32 -24.44 -14.95
CA GLU A 30 16.91 -24.51 -13.54
C GLU A 30 16.79 -23.14 -12.88
N ILE A 31 17.47 -22.11 -13.39
CA ILE A 31 17.31 -20.74 -12.92
C ILE A 31 15.93 -20.18 -13.35
N ASP A 32 15.50 -20.48 -14.58
CA ASP A 32 14.15 -20.08 -15.00
C ASP A 32 13.09 -20.87 -14.24
N GLY A 33 13.31 -22.17 -13.96
CA GLY A 33 12.43 -22.91 -13.05
C GLY A 33 12.33 -22.32 -11.64
N LEU A 34 13.45 -21.84 -11.08
CA LEU A 34 13.44 -21.16 -9.77
C LEU A 34 12.70 -19.82 -9.84
N ARG A 35 12.81 -19.07 -10.94
CA ARG A 35 12.01 -17.87 -11.20
C ARG A 35 10.50 -18.18 -11.27
N ALA A 36 10.15 -19.35 -11.84
CA ALA A 36 8.75 -19.81 -11.86
C ALA A 36 8.23 -20.05 -10.44
N VAL A 37 9.01 -20.75 -9.60
CA VAL A 37 8.65 -20.96 -8.19
C VAL A 37 8.44 -19.62 -7.48
N ALA A 38 9.33 -18.65 -7.68
CA ALA A 38 9.27 -17.33 -7.08
C ALA A 38 8.01 -16.55 -7.51
N VAL A 39 7.72 -16.47 -8.81
CA VAL A 39 6.55 -15.73 -9.32
C VAL A 39 5.24 -16.39 -8.89
N LEU A 40 5.17 -17.72 -8.89
CA LEU A 40 3.99 -18.45 -8.42
C LEU A 40 3.75 -18.21 -6.92
N ALA A 41 4.80 -18.20 -6.10
CA ALA A 41 4.68 -17.88 -4.68
C ALA A 41 4.08 -16.49 -4.46
N VAL A 42 4.58 -15.47 -5.19
CA VAL A 42 4.05 -14.10 -5.13
C VAL A 42 2.58 -14.04 -5.55
N ILE A 43 2.22 -14.67 -6.67
CA ILE A 43 0.84 -14.66 -7.19
C ILE A 43 -0.12 -15.34 -6.21
N LEU A 44 0.24 -16.52 -5.70
CA LEU A 44 -0.60 -17.25 -4.74
C LEU A 44 -0.83 -16.45 -3.45
N HIS A 45 0.22 -15.78 -2.95
CA HIS A 45 0.11 -14.87 -1.81
C HIS A 45 -0.88 -13.73 -2.08
N HIS A 46 -0.78 -13.09 -3.22
CA HIS A 46 -1.64 -11.94 -3.57
C HIS A 46 -3.08 -12.35 -3.90
N LEU A 47 -3.30 -13.57 -4.40
CA LEU A 47 -4.64 -14.13 -4.58
C LEU A 47 -5.31 -14.41 -3.23
N SER A 48 -4.57 -15.01 -2.30
CA SER A 48 -5.02 -15.28 -0.95
C SER A 48 -3.82 -15.50 -0.02
N PRO A 49 -3.55 -14.56 0.91
CA PRO A 49 -2.49 -14.76 1.92
C PRO A 49 -2.68 -16.01 2.79
N ARG A 50 -3.92 -16.54 2.86
CA ARG A 50 -4.20 -17.79 3.60
C ARG A 50 -3.65 -19.02 2.88
N LEU A 51 -3.56 -19.01 1.55
CA LEU A 51 -3.00 -20.14 0.77
C LEU A 51 -1.48 -20.21 0.90
N LEU A 52 -0.80 -19.08 0.84
CA LEU A 52 0.66 -19.03 0.93
C LEU A 52 1.09 -17.77 1.71
N PRO A 53 1.05 -17.81 3.05
CA PRO A 53 1.28 -16.61 3.87
C PRO A 53 2.64 -15.94 3.65
N GLY A 54 3.71 -16.72 3.47
CA GLY A 54 5.06 -16.24 3.21
C GLY A 54 5.39 -16.08 1.72
N GLY A 55 4.40 -16.15 0.81
CA GLY A 55 4.66 -16.10 -0.64
C GLY A 55 5.28 -14.78 -1.13
N TYR A 56 5.18 -13.70 -0.35
CA TYR A 56 5.89 -12.43 -0.62
C TYR A 56 7.41 -12.60 -0.70
N LEU A 57 7.98 -13.63 -0.03
CA LEU A 57 9.40 -13.98 -0.10
C LEU A 57 9.88 -14.40 -1.51
N GLY A 58 8.97 -14.63 -2.43
CA GLY A 58 9.33 -14.83 -3.85
C GLY A 58 10.07 -13.63 -4.44
N VAL A 59 9.87 -12.41 -3.92
CA VAL A 59 10.63 -11.23 -4.34
C VAL A 59 12.09 -11.32 -3.89
N ASP A 60 12.35 -11.80 -2.65
CA ASP A 60 13.69 -12.02 -2.11
C ASP A 60 14.45 -13.07 -2.94
N VAL A 61 13.76 -14.12 -3.37
CA VAL A 61 14.30 -15.13 -4.32
C VAL A 61 14.70 -14.44 -5.63
N PHE A 62 13.86 -13.55 -6.19
CA PHE A 62 14.21 -12.79 -7.40
C PHE A 62 15.43 -11.92 -7.20
N PHE A 63 15.59 -11.24 -6.08
CA PHE A 63 16.75 -10.39 -5.80
C PHE A 63 18.05 -11.18 -5.79
N VAL A 64 18.10 -12.35 -5.17
CA VAL A 64 19.29 -13.22 -5.19
C VAL A 64 19.61 -13.69 -6.60
N ILE A 65 18.59 -14.13 -7.36
CA ILE A 65 18.75 -14.55 -8.77
C ILE A 65 19.27 -13.38 -9.60
N SER A 66 18.70 -12.19 -9.45
CA SER A 66 19.10 -10.97 -10.17
C SER A 66 20.55 -10.63 -9.93
N GLY A 67 21.00 -10.61 -8.67
CA GLY A 67 22.41 -10.39 -8.33
C GLY A 67 23.34 -11.40 -8.97
N PHE A 68 22.99 -12.68 -8.93
CA PHE A 68 23.77 -13.77 -9.54
C PHE A 68 23.89 -13.63 -11.05
N VAL A 69 22.77 -13.47 -11.75
CA VAL A 69 22.69 -13.39 -13.22
C VAL A 69 23.36 -12.13 -13.76
N ILE A 70 23.20 -11.00 -13.07
CA ILE A 70 23.79 -9.72 -13.50
C ILE A 70 25.30 -9.74 -13.41
N THR A 71 25.85 -10.32 -12.35
CA THR A 71 27.30 -10.46 -12.18
C THR A 71 27.90 -11.31 -13.29
N GLY A 72 27.27 -12.45 -13.60
CA GLY A 72 27.67 -13.29 -14.73
C GLY A 72 27.58 -12.58 -16.09
N SER A 73 26.54 -11.80 -16.31
CA SER A 73 26.38 -11.02 -17.55
C SER A 73 27.44 -9.95 -17.75
N LEU A 74 27.90 -9.32 -16.66
CA LEU A 74 28.96 -8.31 -16.71
C LEU A 74 30.36 -8.95 -16.85
N ALA A 75 30.58 -10.10 -16.23
CA ALA A 75 31.83 -10.86 -16.33
C ALA A 75 32.16 -11.35 -17.74
N GLN A 76 31.13 -11.76 -18.49
CA GLN A 76 31.29 -12.35 -19.82
C GLN A 76 31.51 -11.33 -20.96
N ARG A 77 31.50 -10.04 -20.66
CA ARG A 77 31.55 -8.99 -21.69
C ARG A 77 32.55 -7.89 -21.33
N PRO A 78 33.79 -8.00 -21.81
CA PRO A 78 34.78 -6.96 -21.63
C PRO A 78 34.29 -5.67 -22.33
N ALA A 79 34.51 -4.54 -21.67
CA ALA A 79 34.15 -3.22 -22.17
C ALA A 79 35.43 -2.41 -22.38
N SER A 80 35.49 -1.63 -23.46
CA SER A 80 36.63 -0.78 -23.81
C SER A 80 36.76 0.44 -22.88
N GLY A 81 35.65 0.87 -22.26
CA GLY A 81 35.59 2.03 -21.37
C GLY A 81 34.32 2.00 -20.50
N LEU A 82 34.25 2.93 -19.52
CA LEU A 82 33.08 3.07 -18.65
C LEU A 82 31.80 3.36 -19.46
N GLY A 83 31.88 4.28 -20.44
CA GLY A 83 30.74 4.61 -21.28
C GLY A 83 30.25 3.41 -22.10
N ASP A 84 31.17 2.62 -22.65
CA ASP A 84 30.81 1.39 -23.37
C ASP A 84 30.14 0.34 -22.46
N LEU A 85 30.67 0.17 -21.23
CA LEU A 85 30.06 -0.70 -20.22
C LEU A 85 28.64 -0.28 -19.92
N MET A 86 28.43 1.02 -19.62
CA MET A 86 27.13 1.59 -19.28
C MET A 86 26.13 1.47 -20.43
N LEU A 87 26.50 1.97 -21.63
CA LEU A 87 25.60 1.95 -22.79
C LEU A 87 25.24 0.52 -23.22
N SER A 88 26.21 -0.40 -23.18
CA SER A 88 25.93 -1.81 -23.51
C SER A 88 25.05 -2.48 -22.46
N PHE A 89 25.24 -2.17 -21.19
CA PHE A 89 24.48 -2.73 -20.10
C PHE A 89 23.04 -2.19 -20.12
N TYR A 90 22.86 -0.86 -20.10
CA TYR A 90 21.53 -0.25 -20.10
C TYR A 90 20.77 -0.51 -21.41
N GLY A 91 21.42 -0.49 -22.57
CA GLY A 91 20.75 -0.81 -23.82
C GLY A 91 20.11 -2.19 -23.83
N ARG A 92 20.74 -3.19 -23.17
CA ARG A 92 20.14 -4.51 -23.01
C ARG A 92 18.98 -4.53 -22.02
N ARG A 93 19.09 -3.79 -20.91
CA ARG A 93 18.05 -3.71 -19.88
C ARG A 93 16.81 -2.99 -20.40
N ILE A 94 17.00 -1.84 -21.05
CA ILE A 94 15.90 -1.07 -21.66
C ILE A 94 15.11 -1.95 -22.63
N ARG A 95 15.78 -2.63 -23.58
CA ARG A 95 15.09 -3.51 -24.54
C ARG A 95 14.35 -4.68 -23.88
N ARG A 96 14.82 -5.14 -22.72
CA ARG A 96 14.21 -6.26 -22.02
C ARG A 96 13.04 -5.86 -21.14
N LEU A 97 13.12 -4.72 -20.41
CA LEU A 97 12.20 -4.39 -19.32
C LEU A 97 11.21 -3.29 -19.70
N LEU A 98 11.71 -2.19 -20.30
CA LEU A 98 10.90 -0.99 -20.51
C LEU A 98 9.67 -1.19 -21.40
N PRO A 99 9.72 -1.92 -22.54
CA PRO A 99 8.54 -2.02 -23.40
C PRO A 99 7.35 -2.70 -22.74
N ALA A 100 7.57 -3.83 -22.05
CA ALA A 100 6.49 -4.54 -21.36
C ALA A 100 5.98 -3.74 -20.14
N LEU A 101 6.88 -3.07 -19.40
CA LEU A 101 6.51 -2.16 -18.31
C LEU A 101 5.65 -1.02 -18.82
N LEU A 102 6.05 -0.33 -19.88
CA LEU A 102 5.33 0.81 -20.47
C LEU A 102 3.90 0.40 -20.89
N VAL A 103 3.77 -0.72 -21.61
CA VAL A 103 2.48 -1.23 -22.06
C VAL A 103 1.58 -1.58 -20.86
N CYS A 104 2.12 -2.30 -19.87
CA CYS A 104 1.38 -2.64 -18.66
C CYS A 104 0.92 -1.39 -17.90
N VAL A 105 1.81 -0.41 -17.70
CA VAL A 105 1.51 0.83 -16.97
C VAL A 105 0.46 1.66 -17.70
N LEU A 106 0.57 1.84 -19.01
CA LEU A 106 -0.39 2.65 -19.78
C LEU A 106 -1.78 2.00 -19.84
N ILE A 107 -1.86 0.70 -20.10
CA ILE A 107 -3.16 -0.01 -20.12
C ILE A 107 -3.80 0.02 -18.72
N SER A 108 -3.01 -0.25 -17.68
CA SER A 108 -3.51 -0.22 -16.30
C SER A 108 -3.96 1.19 -15.89
N ALA A 109 -3.27 2.24 -16.35
CA ALA A 109 -3.63 3.63 -16.08
C ALA A 109 -4.98 4.02 -16.72
N VAL A 110 -5.18 3.66 -17.98
CA VAL A 110 -6.47 3.89 -18.67
C VAL A 110 -7.58 3.12 -17.97
N ALA A 111 -7.36 1.82 -17.69
CA ALA A 111 -8.34 0.99 -16.99
C ALA A 111 -8.68 1.54 -15.59
N LEU A 112 -7.69 2.04 -14.86
CA LEU A 112 -7.90 2.69 -13.56
C LEU A 112 -8.76 3.95 -13.68
N CYS A 113 -8.50 4.81 -14.67
CA CYS A 113 -9.29 6.02 -14.90
C CYS A 113 -10.76 5.74 -15.24
N LEU A 114 -11.07 4.56 -15.82
CA LEU A 114 -12.45 4.17 -16.10
C LEU A 114 -13.25 3.85 -14.84
N VAL A 115 -12.59 3.38 -13.77
CA VAL A 115 -13.25 2.82 -12.57
C VAL A 115 -12.96 3.57 -11.27
N ASN A 116 -11.96 4.46 -11.26
CA ASN A 116 -11.58 5.27 -10.11
C ASN A 116 -11.88 6.75 -10.40
N PRO A 117 -12.71 7.43 -9.58
CA PRO A 117 -13.04 8.84 -9.76
C PRO A 117 -11.85 9.79 -9.46
N ASP A 118 -10.88 9.35 -8.63
CA ASP A 118 -9.66 10.10 -8.28
C ASP A 118 -8.39 9.23 -8.38
N PRO A 119 -7.91 8.93 -9.61
CA PRO A 119 -6.75 8.10 -9.83
C PRO A 119 -5.41 8.84 -9.66
N GLY A 120 -5.40 10.15 -9.41
CA GLY A 120 -4.24 11.03 -9.53
C GLY A 120 -3.01 10.56 -8.77
N GLN A 121 -3.18 10.19 -7.51
CA GLN A 121 -2.10 9.68 -6.66
C GLN A 121 -1.53 8.34 -7.14
N MET A 122 -2.41 7.42 -7.57
CA MET A 122 -1.99 6.11 -8.08
C MET A 122 -1.25 6.25 -9.40
N LEU A 123 -1.71 7.11 -10.31
CA LEU A 123 -1.00 7.45 -11.55
C LEU A 123 0.37 8.07 -11.26
N GLY A 124 0.50 8.78 -10.12
CA GLY A 124 1.76 9.27 -9.59
C GLY A 124 2.81 8.18 -9.34
N VAL A 125 2.40 7.01 -8.87
CA VAL A 125 3.27 5.82 -8.75
C VAL A 125 3.58 5.26 -10.14
N GLY A 126 2.59 5.19 -11.01
CA GLY A 126 2.72 4.67 -12.39
C GLY A 126 3.82 5.35 -13.20
N TRP A 127 3.84 6.70 -13.28
CA TRP A 127 4.88 7.37 -14.04
C TRP A 127 6.28 7.25 -13.40
N ARG A 128 6.36 7.18 -12.06
CA ARG A 128 7.63 6.97 -11.36
C ARG A 128 8.20 5.58 -11.58
N SER A 129 7.34 4.59 -11.86
CA SER A 129 7.79 3.24 -12.17
C SER A 129 8.60 3.16 -13.47
N LEU A 130 8.32 4.04 -14.44
CA LEU A 130 9.04 4.12 -15.71
C LEU A 130 10.51 4.57 -15.55
N PHE A 131 10.84 5.22 -14.41
CA PHE A 131 12.19 5.64 -14.05
C PHE A 131 12.82 4.82 -12.91
N GLY A 132 12.18 3.73 -12.50
CA GLY A 132 12.71 2.88 -11.42
C GLY A 132 12.72 3.53 -10.03
N VAL A 133 11.80 4.49 -9.75
CA VAL A 133 11.74 5.21 -8.47
C VAL A 133 10.38 5.09 -7.76
N SER A 134 9.55 4.13 -8.18
CA SER A 134 8.24 3.88 -7.56
C SER A 134 8.34 3.46 -6.08
N ASN A 135 9.39 2.75 -5.69
CA ASN A 135 9.64 2.32 -4.32
C ASN A 135 9.80 3.51 -3.35
N LEU A 136 10.39 4.62 -3.80
CA LEU A 136 10.59 5.81 -2.97
C LEU A 136 9.26 6.49 -2.63
N ILE A 137 8.35 6.58 -3.60
CA ILE A 137 7.02 7.15 -3.36
C ILE A 137 6.14 6.18 -2.57
N LEU A 138 6.22 4.87 -2.85
CA LEU A 138 5.47 3.87 -2.11
C LEU A 138 5.88 3.80 -0.64
N HIS A 139 7.17 3.98 -0.31
CA HIS A 139 7.63 4.17 1.06
C HIS A 139 6.92 5.35 1.73
N LYS A 140 6.91 6.54 1.09
CA LYS A 140 6.21 7.71 1.62
C LYS A 140 4.71 7.47 1.80
N LEU A 141 4.07 6.79 0.86
CA LEU A 141 2.64 6.47 0.94
C LEU A 141 2.34 5.45 2.05
N ALA A 142 3.25 4.53 2.35
CA ALA A 142 3.07 3.51 3.38
C ALA A 142 3.14 4.07 4.81
N VAL A 143 3.78 5.22 5.01
CA VAL A 143 3.85 5.91 6.31
C VAL A 143 2.78 7.00 6.47
N ASP A 144 2.05 7.34 5.41
CA ASP A 144 1.00 8.36 5.41
C ASP A 144 -0.37 7.73 5.72
N TYR A 145 -0.92 8.07 6.87
CA TYR A 145 -2.18 7.54 7.38
C TYR A 145 -3.40 7.82 6.47
N PHE A 146 -3.41 8.96 5.77
CA PHE A 146 -4.56 9.42 4.96
C PHE A 146 -4.59 8.86 3.54
N ARG A 147 -3.77 7.87 3.22
CA ARG A 147 -3.59 7.43 1.84
C ARG A 147 -4.32 6.11 1.53
N PRO A 148 -4.85 5.95 0.30
CA PRO A 148 -5.44 4.70 -0.14
C PRO A 148 -4.50 3.53 0.05
N ALA A 149 -5.04 2.39 0.48
CA ALA A 149 -4.25 1.18 0.69
C ALA A 149 -3.42 0.84 -0.56
N ALA A 150 -2.16 0.50 -0.35
CA ALA A 150 -1.25 0.08 -1.44
C ALA A 150 -1.83 -1.06 -2.29
N GLU A 151 -2.76 -1.83 -1.73
CA GLU A 151 -3.48 -2.93 -2.39
C GLU A 151 -4.42 -2.51 -3.51
N LEU A 152 -4.82 -1.24 -3.57
CA LEU A 152 -5.69 -0.68 -4.61
C LEU A 152 -4.92 0.04 -5.71
N ASN A 153 -3.62 0.19 -5.56
CA ASN A 153 -2.79 0.85 -6.56
C ASN A 153 -2.23 -0.19 -7.55
N PRO A 154 -2.63 -0.15 -8.85
CA PRO A 154 -2.23 -1.15 -9.84
C PRO A 154 -0.75 -1.12 -10.20
N PHE A 155 0.02 -0.22 -9.63
CA PHE A 155 1.45 -0.05 -9.87
C PHE A 155 2.32 -0.44 -8.66
N THR A 156 1.73 -0.90 -7.56
CA THR A 156 2.47 -1.23 -6.33
C THR A 156 3.57 -2.25 -6.56
N GLN A 157 3.32 -3.31 -7.35
CA GLN A 157 4.33 -4.35 -7.64
C GLN A 157 5.63 -3.80 -8.23
N THR A 158 5.59 -2.60 -8.82
CA THR A 158 6.78 -1.99 -9.44
C THR A 158 7.84 -1.52 -8.42
N TRP A 159 7.55 -1.59 -7.12
CA TRP A 159 8.51 -1.24 -6.08
C TRP A 159 9.79 -2.07 -6.14
N SER A 160 9.66 -3.40 -6.35
CA SER A 160 10.81 -4.29 -6.43
C SER A 160 11.66 -4.04 -7.68
N LEU A 161 11.00 -3.68 -8.80
CA LEU A 161 11.70 -3.22 -10.01
C LEU A 161 12.46 -1.92 -9.74
N GLY A 162 11.89 -1.01 -8.93
CA GLY A 162 12.59 0.21 -8.49
C GLY A 162 13.88 -0.11 -7.73
N VAL A 163 13.84 -1.04 -6.78
CA VAL A 163 15.03 -1.51 -6.06
C VAL A 163 16.06 -2.12 -7.01
N GLU A 164 15.62 -2.98 -7.94
CA GLU A 164 16.51 -3.57 -8.95
C GLU A 164 17.13 -2.53 -9.88
N GLU A 165 16.38 -1.55 -10.38
CA GLU A 165 16.89 -0.52 -11.29
C GLU A 165 17.91 0.39 -10.59
N GLN A 166 17.68 0.74 -9.33
CA GLN A 166 18.65 1.47 -8.51
C GLN A 166 19.94 0.65 -8.29
N PHE A 167 19.79 -0.66 -8.02
CA PHE A 167 20.93 -1.55 -7.96
C PHE A 167 21.67 -1.62 -9.31
N TYR A 168 20.95 -1.68 -10.43
CA TYR A 168 21.55 -1.69 -11.78
C TYR A 168 22.26 -0.38 -12.12
N LEU A 169 21.87 0.74 -11.50
CA LEU A 169 22.59 2.00 -11.63
C LEU A 169 23.93 1.95 -10.88
N LEU A 170 23.94 1.39 -9.69
CA LEU A 170 25.11 1.36 -8.80
C LEU A 170 26.10 0.25 -9.16
N PHE A 171 25.62 -0.97 -9.45
CA PHE A 171 26.47 -2.15 -9.54
C PHE A 171 27.50 -2.13 -10.68
N PRO A 172 27.19 -1.68 -11.92
CA PRO A 172 28.19 -1.56 -12.98
C PRO A 172 29.31 -0.57 -12.64
N LEU A 173 29.05 0.46 -11.83
CA LEU A 173 30.07 1.37 -11.32
C LEU A 173 31.01 0.64 -10.37
N LEU A 174 30.47 -0.16 -9.42
CA LEU A 174 31.28 -0.99 -8.54
C LEU A 174 32.16 -1.97 -9.30
N VAL A 175 31.61 -2.61 -10.34
CA VAL A 175 32.34 -3.49 -11.26
C VAL A 175 33.47 -2.76 -11.98
N TRP A 176 33.22 -1.55 -12.46
CA TRP A 176 34.21 -0.74 -13.15
C TRP A 176 35.36 -0.30 -12.21
N PHE A 177 35.02 0.30 -11.08
CA PHE A 177 36.02 0.83 -10.14
C PHE A 177 36.84 -0.27 -9.44
N SER A 178 36.26 -1.45 -9.21
CA SER A 178 37.00 -2.60 -8.71
C SER A 178 38.03 -3.17 -9.72
N GLY A 179 37.83 -2.86 -11.01
CA GLY A 179 38.61 -3.45 -12.10
C GLY A 179 38.24 -4.90 -12.42
N PHE A 180 37.08 -5.37 -11.98
CA PHE A 180 36.61 -6.76 -12.11
C PHE A 180 36.76 -7.33 -13.52
N ALA A 181 36.34 -6.61 -14.56
CA ALA A 181 36.40 -7.06 -15.95
C ALA A 181 37.77 -6.81 -16.63
N ARG A 182 38.71 -6.11 -15.96
CA ARG A 182 39.98 -5.64 -16.55
C ARG A 182 41.21 -6.30 -15.96
N THR A 183 41.24 -6.51 -14.65
CA THR A 183 42.44 -6.96 -13.91
C THR A 183 42.35 -8.41 -13.42
N GLY A 184 41.44 -9.20 -13.97
CA GLY A 184 41.31 -10.63 -13.70
C GLY A 184 41.03 -10.94 -12.23
N ARG A 185 41.85 -11.81 -11.61
CA ARG A 185 41.64 -12.26 -10.24
C ARG A 185 41.69 -11.14 -9.19
N ASP A 186 42.53 -10.12 -9.38
CA ASP A 186 42.68 -9.03 -8.40
C ASP A 186 41.44 -8.13 -8.41
N GLY A 187 40.88 -7.81 -9.58
CA GLY A 187 39.63 -7.08 -9.67
C GLY A 187 38.48 -7.86 -9.05
N SER A 188 38.40 -9.17 -9.28
CA SER A 188 37.41 -10.04 -8.67
C SER A 188 37.49 -10.06 -7.16
N ARG A 189 38.72 -10.10 -6.58
CA ARG A 189 38.94 -10.04 -5.12
C ARG A 189 38.56 -8.69 -4.53
N ARG A 190 38.89 -7.56 -5.21
CA ARG A 190 38.51 -6.22 -4.76
C ARG A 190 36.99 -6.09 -4.75
N LEU A 191 36.31 -6.53 -5.81
CA LEU A 191 34.85 -6.52 -5.87
C LEU A 191 34.25 -7.41 -4.78
N LEU A 192 34.82 -8.59 -4.52
CA LEU A 192 34.34 -9.49 -3.48
C LEU A 192 34.36 -8.82 -2.10
N TRP A 193 35.51 -8.22 -1.70
CA TRP A 193 35.63 -7.54 -0.41
C TRP A 193 34.73 -6.33 -0.29
N LEU A 194 34.59 -5.52 -1.37
CA LEU A 194 33.69 -4.39 -1.41
C LEU A 194 32.24 -4.83 -1.23
N LEU A 195 31.83 -5.92 -1.91
CA LEU A 195 30.47 -6.46 -1.76
C LEU A 195 30.24 -7.06 -0.38
N ILE A 196 31.21 -7.73 0.22
CA ILE A 196 31.07 -8.22 1.61
C ILE A 196 30.80 -7.05 2.55
N LEU A 197 31.55 -5.95 2.44
CA LEU A 197 31.34 -4.75 3.24
C LEU A 197 29.93 -4.17 3.04
N LEU A 198 29.50 -4.00 1.77
CA LEU A 198 28.19 -3.44 1.45
C LEU A 198 27.04 -4.35 1.88
N VAL A 199 27.18 -5.67 1.74
CA VAL A 199 26.18 -6.66 2.19
C VAL A 199 26.02 -6.62 3.71
N VAL A 200 27.13 -6.58 4.48
CA VAL A 200 27.10 -6.47 5.94
C VAL A 200 26.47 -5.15 6.37
N ALA A 201 26.88 -4.04 5.76
CA ALA A 201 26.31 -2.73 6.04
C ALA A 201 24.79 -2.68 5.73
N SER A 202 24.38 -3.17 4.57
CA SER A 202 22.96 -3.23 4.16
C SER A 202 22.12 -4.13 5.08
N CYS A 203 22.66 -5.27 5.49
CA CYS A 203 22.02 -6.15 6.47
C CYS A 203 21.84 -5.44 7.83
N GLY A 204 22.84 -4.67 8.27
CA GLY A 204 22.73 -3.83 9.47
C GLY A 204 21.66 -2.75 9.34
N VAL A 205 21.57 -2.08 8.17
CA VAL A 205 20.51 -1.12 7.86
C VAL A 205 19.14 -1.79 7.89
N PHE A 206 18.99 -2.97 7.28
CA PHE A 206 17.74 -3.73 7.30
C PHE A 206 17.26 -4.04 8.73
N VAL A 207 18.17 -4.57 9.58
CA VAL A 207 17.86 -4.86 10.99
C VAL A 207 17.49 -3.61 11.77
N HIS A 208 18.16 -2.49 11.53
CA HIS A 208 17.81 -1.21 12.13
C HIS A 208 16.43 -0.71 11.69
N GLN A 209 16.17 -0.72 10.39
CA GLN A 209 14.88 -0.30 9.81
C GLN A 209 13.72 -1.17 10.28
N LEU A 210 13.89 -2.48 10.49
CA LEU A 210 12.86 -3.34 11.07
C LEU A 210 12.37 -2.86 12.46
N ARG A 211 13.16 -2.04 13.16
CA ARG A 211 12.81 -1.51 14.49
C ARG A 211 12.19 -0.12 14.43
N VAL A 212 12.62 0.71 13.47
CA VAL A 212 12.26 2.14 13.44
C VAL A 212 11.42 2.54 12.23
N ASP A 213 11.54 1.82 11.11
CA ASP A 213 10.88 2.14 9.82
C ASP A 213 10.65 0.85 9.02
N VAL A 214 9.68 0.04 9.42
CA VAL A 214 9.34 -1.22 8.73
C VAL A 214 9.04 -1.03 7.23
N PRO A 215 8.28 0.01 6.80
CA PRO A 215 8.14 0.32 5.38
C PRO A 215 9.47 0.59 4.68
N GLY A 216 10.41 1.29 5.32
CA GLY A 216 11.75 1.52 4.76
C GLY A 216 12.54 0.23 4.58
N ALA A 217 12.47 -0.70 5.56
CA ALA A 217 13.05 -2.04 5.44
C ALA A 217 12.46 -2.82 4.25
N PHE A 218 11.19 -2.59 3.92
CA PHE A 218 10.52 -3.27 2.82
C PHE A 218 10.83 -2.65 1.45
N PHE A 219 10.71 -1.32 1.32
CA PHE A 219 10.71 -0.63 0.03
C PHE A 219 12.07 -0.08 -0.41
N LEU A 220 13.02 0.18 0.50
CA LEU A 220 14.21 0.95 0.16
C LEU A 220 15.45 0.09 -0.14
N LEU A 221 16.19 0.44 -1.20
CA LEU A 221 17.42 -0.26 -1.60
C LEU A 221 18.46 -0.41 -0.48
N PRO A 222 18.74 0.59 0.39
CA PRO A 222 19.75 0.42 1.44
C PRO A 222 19.49 -0.78 2.36
N GLY A 223 18.24 -1.06 2.70
CA GLY A 223 17.84 -2.24 3.48
C GLY A 223 17.77 -3.53 2.68
N ARG A 224 17.65 -3.46 1.34
CA ARG A 224 17.43 -4.63 0.47
C ARG A 224 18.63 -5.01 -0.39
N PHE A 225 19.67 -4.18 -0.43
CA PHE A 225 20.87 -4.42 -1.25
C PHE A 225 21.56 -5.76 -0.92
N TRP A 226 21.55 -6.18 0.36
CA TRP A 226 22.22 -7.40 0.79
C TRP A 226 21.71 -8.67 0.10
N GLU A 227 20.45 -8.74 -0.28
CA GLU A 227 19.85 -9.89 -0.98
C GLU A 227 20.42 -10.03 -2.40
N LEU A 228 20.45 -8.93 -3.16
CA LEU A 228 21.12 -8.86 -4.47
C LEU A 228 22.61 -9.12 -4.32
N GLY A 229 23.23 -8.53 -3.29
CA GLY A 229 24.64 -8.67 -2.98
C GLY A 229 25.05 -10.12 -2.69
N VAL A 230 24.23 -10.90 -1.97
CA VAL A 230 24.47 -12.34 -1.76
C VAL A 230 24.52 -13.10 -3.08
N GLY A 231 23.62 -12.78 -4.02
CA GLY A 231 23.66 -13.36 -5.38
C GLY A 231 24.97 -13.04 -6.10
N CYS A 232 25.44 -11.79 -6.00
CA CYS A 232 26.73 -11.37 -6.59
C CYS A 232 27.92 -12.09 -5.93
N LEU A 233 27.93 -12.15 -4.59
CA LEU A 233 28.99 -12.83 -3.82
C LEU A 233 29.07 -14.32 -4.17
N LEU A 234 27.91 -14.96 -4.32
CA LEU A 234 27.86 -16.37 -4.73
C LEU A 234 28.52 -16.57 -6.09
N TRP A 235 28.13 -15.76 -7.10
CA TRP A 235 28.70 -15.87 -8.44
C TRP A 235 30.22 -15.66 -8.42
N LEU A 236 30.72 -14.61 -7.73
CA LEU A 236 32.14 -14.33 -7.61
C LEU A 236 32.89 -15.46 -6.90
N SER A 237 32.34 -16.01 -5.83
CA SER A 237 32.98 -17.10 -5.07
C SER A 237 33.11 -18.36 -5.90
N LEU A 238 32.09 -18.72 -6.67
CA LEU A 238 32.11 -19.86 -7.59
C LEU A 238 33.12 -19.64 -8.74
N SER A 239 33.16 -18.43 -9.30
CA SER A 239 34.09 -18.06 -10.37
C SER A 239 35.55 -18.07 -9.91
N LEU A 240 35.85 -17.63 -8.70
CA LEU A 240 37.18 -17.64 -8.14
C LEU A 240 37.69 -19.06 -7.82
N ARG A 241 36.79 -19.97 -7.40
CA ARG A 241 37.11 -21.38 -7.13
C ARG A 241 37.33 -22.19 -8.39
N ASN A 242 36.53 -21.97 -9.40
CA ASN A 242 36.58 -22.68 -10.68
C ASN A 242 36.36 -21.74 -11.86
N PRO A 243 37.42 -21.06 -12.35
CA PRO A 243 37.29 -20.10 -13.47
C PRO A 243 36.70 -20.68 -14.75
N ASN A 244 36.86 -21.99 -14.97
CA ASN A 244 36.39 -22.68 -16.16
C ASN A 244 34.92 -23.12 -16.08
N ALA A 245 34.33 -23.15 -14.89
CA ALA A 245 32.95 -23.63 -14.70
C ALA A 245 31.86 -22.62 -15.09
N LEU A 246 32.19 -21.33 -15.18
CA LEU A 246 31.24 -20.23 -15.44
C LEU A 246 31.63 -19.37 -16.65
N GLY A 247 32.72 -19.74 -17.37
CA GLY A 247 33.20 -19.06 -18.57
C GLY A 247 32.44 -19.43 -19.85
N PRO A 248 32.56 -18.62 -20.94
CA PRO A 248 32.00 -19.00 -22.24
C PRO A 248 32.70 -20.28 -22.72
N GLY A 249 31.90 -21.32 -23.02
CA GLY A 249 32.43 -22.60 -23.47
C GLY A 249 32.77 -23.60 -22.37
N ALA A 250 32.38 -23.36 -21.12
CA ALA A 250 32.53 -24.37 -20.08
C ALA A 250 31.74 -25.66 -20.46
N PRO A 251 32.42 -26.82 -20.56
CA PRO A 251 31.71 -28.06 -20.80
C PRO A 251 30.76 -28.35 -19.62
N PRO A 252 29.60 -29.02 -19.91
CA PRO A 252 28.75 -29.50 -18.83
C PRO A 252 29.64 -30.36 -17.90
N ALA A 253 29.54 -30.12 -16.58
CA ALA A 253 30.28 -30.92 -15.61
C ALA A 253 30.01 -32.39 -15.88
N PRO A 254 31.04 -33.25 -16.07
CA PRO A 254 30.84 -34.67 -16.32
C PRO A 254 30.02 -35.22 -15.16
N PRO A 255 29.07 -36.13 -15.39
CA PRO A 255 28.42 -36.85 -14.33
C PRO A 255 29.52 -37.56 -13.53
N GLU A 256 29.71 -37.15 -12.28
CA GLU A 256 30.61 -37.90 -11.37
C GLU A 256 30.10 -39.34 -11.37
N ALA A 257 30.88 -40.25 -11.92
CA ALA A 257 30.61 -41.67 -11.90
C ALA A 257 30.42 -42.08 -10.43
N MET A 258 29.23 -42.50 -10.06
CA MET A 258 29.01 -43.13 -8.79
C MET A 258 29.97 -44.31 -8.68
N PRO A 259 30.74 -44.46 -7.60
CA PRO A 259 31.49 -45.69 -7.38
C PRO A 259 30.48 -46.83 -7.27
N GLY A 260 30.47 -47.73 -8.22
CA GLY A 260 29.68 -48.94 -8.19
C GLY A 260 30.09 -49.80 -7.02
N GLY A 261 29.17 -50.12 -6.14
CA GLY A 261 29.47 -50.99 -5.06
C GLY A 261 28.31 -51.35 -4.13
N ARG A 262 27.64 -52.45 -4.43
CA ARG A 262 27.01 -53.43 -3.49
C ARG A 262 25.70 -53.07 -2.82
N LEU A 263 24.74 -53.93 -3.10
CA LEU A 263 23.47 -54.18 -2.40
C LEU A 263 23.63 -54.28 -0.88
N GLY A 264 22.63 -53.73 -0.23
CA GLY A 264 22.20 -54.25 1.05
C GLY A 264 22.14 -53.23 2.15
N ILE A 265 20.94 -53.12 2.71
CA ILE A 265 20.50 -52.40 3.93
C ILE A 265 19.88 -51.06 3.64
N ALA A 266 18.61 -50.90 4.04
CA ALA A 266 17.84 -49.67 3.96
C ALA A 266 18.61 -48.53 4.59
N ALA A 267 19.24 -47.71 3.69
CA ALA A 267 19.82 -46.45 4.09
C ALA A 267 18.67 -45.50 4.44
N PRO A 268 18.80 -44.69 5.51
CA PRO A 268 17.85 -43.61 5.73
C PRO A 268 17.77 -42.78 4.46
N ILE A 269 16.56 -42.36 4.07
CA ILE A 269 16.31 -41.54 2.89
C ILE A 269 17.02 -40.20 3.12
N HIS A 270 18.30 -40.14 2.75
CA HIS A 270 19.02 -38.89 2.70
C HIS A 270 18.49 -38.09 1.51
N LEU A 271 17.55 -37.18 1.77
CA LEU A 271 17.10 -36.24 0.75
C LEU A 271 18.35 -35.53 0.20
N PRO A 272 18.66 -35.56 -1.10
CA PRO A 272 19.82 -34.86 -1.64
C PRO A 272 19.69 -33.38 -1.35
N LEU A 273 20.77 -32.74 -0.88
CA LEU A 273 20.79 -31.37 -0.38
C LEU A 273 20.03 -30.34 -1.26
N PRO A 274 20.13 -30.35 -2.63
CA PRO A 274 19.38 -29.42 -3.44
C PRO A 274 17.85 -29.62 -3.36
N LEU A 275 17.39 -30.85 -3.25
CA LEU A 275 15.95 -31.13 -3.11
C LEU A 275 15.44 -30.72 -1.73
N ALA A 276 16.20 -31.01 -0.69
CA ALA A 276 15.89 -30.57 0.67
C ALA A 276 15.82 -29.02 0.75
N ALA A 277 16.76 -28.31 0.13
CA ALA A 277 16.76 -26.85 0.06
C ALA A 277 15.53 -26.30 -0.72
N LEU A 278 15.12 -26.94 -1.81
CA LEU A 278 13.91 -26.54 -2.55
C LEU A 278 12.64 -26.76 -1.73
N LEU A 279 12.52 -27.90 -1.07
CA LEU A 279 11.38 -28.20 -0.20
C LEU A 279 11.35 -27.24 1.00
N ALA A 280 12.51 -26.95 1.60
CA ALA A 280 12.61 -25.97 2.68
C ALA A 280 12.22 -24.56 2.22
N LEU A 281 12.61 -24.13 1.02
CA LEU A 281 12.19 -22.84 0.46
C LEU A 281 10.67 -22.79 0.30
N VAL A 282 10.06 -23.81 -0.27
CA VAL A 282 8.59 -23.91 -0.39
C VAL A 282 7.93 -23.92 0.99
N ALA A 283 8.48 -24.66 1.96
CA ALA A 283 7.96 -24.68 3.32
C ALA A 283 8.01 -23.32 4.01
N VAL A 284 9.11 -22.57 3.87
CA VAL A 284 9.23 -21.21 4.43
C VAL A 284 8.19 -20.27 3.83
N THR A 285 7.89 -20.38 2.52
CA THR A 285 6.83 -19.58 1.90
C THR A 285 5.42 -20.00 2.33
N ALA A 286 5.24 -21.22 2.83
CA ALA A 286 3.95 -21.71 3.32
C ALA A 286 3.69 -21.37 4.80
N LEU A 287 4.71 -21.02 5.57
CA LEU A 287 4.57 -20.68 6.99
C LEU A 287 4.04 -19.26 7.18
N PRO A 288 3.15 -19.02 8.17
CA PRO A 288 2.61 -17.72 8.49
C PRO A 288 3.60 -16.88 9.33
N LEU A 289 4.80 -16.68 8.78
CA LEU A 289 5.83 -15.89 9.44
C LEU A 289 5.64 -14.40 9.10
N PRO A 290 5.72 -13.49 10.10
CA PRO A 290 5.67 -12.06 9.84
C PRO A 290 6.91 -11.62 9.06
N PHE A 291 6.77 -10.54 8.28
CA PHE A 291 7.92 -9.92 7.61
C PHE A 291 9.01 -9.55 8.62
N GLY A 292 10.24 -9.98 8.38
CA GLY A 292 11.34 -9.76 9.28
C GLY A 292 12.63 -10.48 8.86
N MET A 293 13.67 -10.36 9.68
CA MET A 293 15.01 -10.87 9.35
C MET A 293 15.02 -12.38 9.10
N LEU A 294 14.35 -13.18 9.95
CA LEU A 294 14.44 -14.63 9.88
C LEU A 294 13.86 -15.22 8.58
N PRO A 295 12.60 -14.93 8.16
CA PRO A 295 12.07 -15.49 6.93
C PRO A 295 12.80 -14.99 5.69
N VAL A 296 13.20 -13.72 5.64
CA VAL A 296 13.95 -13.16 4.51
C VAL A 296 15.34 -13.80 4.41
N ALA A 297 16.08 -13.92 5.53
CA ALA A 297 17.38 -14.59 5.55
C ALA A 297 17.30 -16.06 5.15
N ALA A 298 16.26 -16.77 5.57
CA ALA A 298 16.02 -18.15 5.17
C ALA A 298 15.79 -18.26 3.66
N ALA A 299 14.93 -17.43 3.07
CA ALA A 299 14.69 -17.41 1.63
C ALA A 299 15.97 -17.10 0.83
N VAL A 300 16.73 -16.10 1.26
CA VAL A 300 18.00 -15.71 0.64
C VAL A 300 19.03 -16.84 0.71
N ALA A 301 19.23 -17.43 1.89
CA ALA A 301 20.20 -18.50 2.09
C ALA A 301 19.84 -19.77 1.30
N LEU A 302 18.57 -20.17 1.30
CA LEU A 302 18.07 -21.34 0.55
C LEU A 302 18.20 -21.11 -0.96
N THR A 303 17.91 -19.91 -1.44
CA THR A 303 18.07 -19.54 -2.84
C THR A 303 19.55 -19.57 -3.26
N ALA A 304 20.43 -19.01 -2.44
CA ALA A 304 21.87 -19.07 -2.70
C ALA A 304 22.39 -20.52 -2.70
N LEU A 305 21.93 -21.34 -1.76
CA LEU A 305 22.26 -22.77 -1.71
C LEU A 305 21.80 -23.49 -2.97
N LEU A 306 20.58 -23.25 -3.44
CA LEU A 306 20.06 -23.83 -4.70
C LEU A 306 20.89 -23.43 -5.90
N LEU A 307 21.16 -22.13 -6.08
CA LEU A 307 21.97 -21.63 -7.19
C LEU A 307 23.40 -22.20 -7.19
N GLY A 308 23.96 -22.51 -6.01
CA GLY A 308 25.31 -23.05 -5.84
C GLY A 308 25.38 -24.58 -5.95
N THR A 309 24.31 -25.32 -5.66
CA THR A 309 24.37 -26.78 -5.52
C THR A 309 23.54 -27.56 -6.57
N VAL A 310 22.54 -26.95 -7.21
CA VAL A 310 21.75 -27.62 -8.26
C VAL A 310 22.64 -27.91 -9.46
N ARG A 311 22.72 -29.18 -9.86
CA ARG A 311 23.52 -29.65 -10.99
C ARG A 311 22.71 -30.64 -11.82
N ALA A 312 23.09 -30.81 -13.10
CA ALA A 312 22.50 -31.81 -13.98
C ALA A 312 22.55 -33.20 -13.34
N GLY A 313 21.46 -33.96 -13.45
CA GLY A 313 21.34 -35.28 -12.83
C GLY A 313 20.76 -35.29 -11.41
N THR A 314 20.63 -34.14 -10.72
CA THR A 314 19.94 -34.08 -9.41
C THR A 314 18.41 -34.01 -9.61
N ALA A 315 17.62 -34.56 -8.66
CA ALA A 315 16.15 -34.49 -8.70
C ALA A 315 15.65 -33.05 -8.72
N ALA A 316 16.27 -32.14 -7.97
CA ALA A 316 15.95 -30.72 -7.99
C ALA A 316 16.18 -30.08 -9.37
N HIS A 317 17.28 -30.45 -10.06
CA HIS A 317 17.53 -30.00 -11.43
C HIS A 317 16.45 -30.52 -12.38
N GLY A 318 16.11 -31.83 -12.32
CA GLY A 318 15.07 -32.42 -13.15
C GLY A 318 13.73 -31.71 -13.00
N LEU A 319 13.35 -31.38 -11.75
CA LEU A 319 12.12 -30.65 -11.44
C LEU A 319 12.17 -29.21 -11.98
N LEU A 320 13.19 -28.44 -11.59
CA LEU A 320 13.31 -27.02 -11.98
C LEU A 320 13.55 -26.83 -13.49
N SER A 321 14.16 -27.81 -14.17
CA SER A 321 14.37 -27.78 -15.62
C SER A 321 13.21 -28.40 -16.40
N SER A 322 12.11 -28.75 -15.74
CA SER A 322 10.92 -29.26 -16.43
C SER A 322 10.32 -28.19 -17.37
N PRO A 323 9.85 -28.60 -18.59
CA PRO A 323 9.37 -27.65 -19.57
C PRO A 323 8.31 -26.65 -19.06
N PRO A 324 7.31 -27.07 -18.23
CA PRO A 324 6.32 -26.14 -17.72
C PRO A 324 6.93 -25.07 -16.80
N LEU A 325 7.82 -25.45 -15.88
CA LEU A 325 8.46 -24.48 -14.95
C LEU A 325 9.41 -23.55 -15.70
N VAL A 326 10.21 -24.07 -16.63
CA VAL A 326 11.07 -23.25 -17.48
C VAL A 326 10.26 -22.25 -18.29
N PHE A 327 9.13 -22.68 -18.87
CA PHE A 327 8.26 -21.80 -19.63
C PHE A 327 7.66 -20.68 -18.75
N LEU A 328 7.14 -21.02 -17.56
CA LEU A 328 6.65 -20.04 -16.58
C LEU A 328 7.75 -19.07 -16.15
N GLY A 329 8.97 -19.54 -15.96
CA GLY A 329 10.13 -18.73 -15.66
C GLY A 329 10.51 -17.75 -16.78
N LEU A 330 10.39 -18.17 -18.03
CA LEU A 330 10.64 -17.31 -19.19
C LEU A 330 9.63 -16.17 -19.30
N ILE A 331 8.36 -16.41 -19.00
CA ILE A 331 7.30 -15.38 -19.00
C ILE A 331 7.15 -14.66 -17.64
N SER A 332 7.98 -15.02 -16.64
CA SER A 332 7.81 -14.56 -15.25
C SER A 332 7.80 -13.04 -15.09
N TYR A 333 8.53 -12.31 -15.94
CA TYR A 333 8.54 -10.85 -15.89
C TYR A 333 7.19 -10.25 -16.33
N SER A 334 6.69 -10.65 -17.50
CA SER A 334 5.36 -10.22 -17.95
C SER A 334 4.26 -10.68 -17.00
N LEU A 335 4.36 -11.90 -16.45
CA LEU A 335 3.41 -12.43 -15.48
C LEU A 335 3.45 -11.63 -14.15
N TYR A 336 4.65 -11.25 -13.69
CA TYR A 336 4.81 -10.38 -12.50
C TYR A 336 4.23 -8.99 -12.71
N LEU A 337 4.31 -8.41 -13.89
CA LEU A 337 3.70 -7.12 -14.19
C LEU A 337 2.16 -7.20 -14.17
N TRP A 338 1.59 -8.16 -14.87
CA TRP A 338 0.14 -8.21 -15.08
C TRP A 338 -0.65 -8.77 -13.90
N HIS A 339 -0.06 -9.67 -13.08
CA HIS A 339 -0.83 -10.28 -11.99
C HIS A 339 -1.42 -9.26 -11.03
N TRP A 340 -0.61 -8.29 -10.61
CA TRP A 340 -1.04 -7.29 -9.64
C TRP A 340 -2.01 -6.28 -10.25
N SER A 341 -1.73 -5.79 -11.46
CA SER A 341 -2.65 -4.89 -12.17
C SER A 341 -4.03 -5.51 -12.34
N VAL A 342 -4.10 -6.80 -12.73
CA VAL A 342 -5.37 -7.52 -12.87
C VAL A 342 -6.08 -7.66 -11.51
N LEU A 343 -5.37 -8.05 -10.47
CA LEU A 343 -5.96 -8.17 -9.12
C LEU A 343 -6.48 -6.85 -8.61
N THR A 344 -5.72 -5.78 -8.76
CA THR A 344 -6.10 -4.45 -8.31
C THR A 344 -7.32 -3.94 -9.05
N LEU A 345 -7.34 -4.04 -10.38
CA LEU A 345 -8.49 -3.64 -11.19
C LEU A 345 -9.72 -4.51 -10.87
N ALA A 346 -9.52 -5.80 -10.57
CA ALA A 346 -10.62 -6.65 -10.09
C ALA A 346 -11.17 -6.17 -8.73
N ARG A 347 -10.30 -5.75 -7.80
CA ARG A 347 -10.75 -5.16 -6.51
C ARG A 347 -11.58 -3.90 -6.72
N TRP A 348 -11.24 -3.08 -7.73
CA TRP A 348 -12.03 -1.90 -8.10
C TRP A 348 -13.37 -2.24 -8.77
N THR A 349 -13.52 -3.43 -9.33
CA THR A 349 -14.68 -3.83 -10.14
C THR A 349 -15.42 -5.04 -9.56
N VAL A 350 -15.14 -6.24 -10.08
CA VAL A 350 -15.88 -7.47 -9.77
C VAL A 350 -15.52 -8.11 -8.42
N GLY A 351 -14.49 -7.61 -7.77
CA GLY A 351 -13.93 -8.19 -6.54
C GLY A 351 -13.07 -9.43 -6.79
N VAL A 352 -12.33 -9.83 -5.75
CA VAL A 352 -11.53 -11.06 -5.74
C VAL A 352 -12.20 -12.05 -4.81
N SER A 353 -12.78 -13.11 -5.38
CA SER A 353 -13.54 -14.14 -4.67
C SER A 353 -13.23 -15.53 -5.25
N ALA A 354 -13.64 -16.58 -4.57
CA ALA A 354 -13.45 -17.95 -5.07
C ALA A 354 -14.03 -18.17 -6.48
N THR A 355 -15.12 -17.46 -6.82
CA THR A 355 -15.76 -17.53 -8.14
C THR A 355 -15.04 -16.74 -9.22
N THR A 356 -14.40 -15.62 -8.88
CA THR A 356 -13.69 -14.77 -9.85
C THR A 356 -12.23 -15.18 -10.06
N ILE A 357 -11.57 -15.83 -9.07
CA ILE A 357 -10.16 -16.24 -9.14
C ILE A 357 -9.81 -17.04 -10.41
N PRO A 358 -10.56 -18.06 -10.87
CA PRO A 358 -10.20 -18.79 -12.08
C PRO A 358 -10.15 -17.89 -13.32
N LEU A 359 -11.11 -16.96 -13.47
CA LEU A 359 -11.15 -15.99 -14.56
C LEU A 359 -9.96 -15.02 -14.47
N LEU A 360 -9.66 -14.52 -13.28
CA LEU A 360 -8.54 -13.60 -13.07
C LEU A 360 -7.20 -14.25 -13.37
N VAL A 361 -6.99 -15.50 -12.95
CA VAL A 361 -5.78 -16.28 -13.29
C VAL A 361 -5.68 -16.49 -14.79
N GLY A 362 -6.77 -16.83 -15.46
CA GLY A 362 -6.82 -16.95 -16.92
C GLY A 362 -6.46 -15.63 -17.62
N LEU A 363 -6.98 -14.50 -17.13
CA LEU A 363 -6.69 -13.17 -17.67
C LEU A 363 -5.22 -12.76 -17.44
N MET A 364 -4.68 -13.01 -16.23
CA MET A 364 -3.26 -12.76 -15.93
C MET A 364 -2.33 -13.52 -16.89
N LEU A 365 -2.60 -14.82 -17.10
CA LEU A 365 -1.82 -15.66 -18.00
C LEU A 365 -1.97 -15.18 -19.45
N ALA A 366 -3.18 -14.87 -19.91
CA ALA A 366 -3.41 -14.37 -21.25
C ALA A 366 -2.65 -13.06 -21.51
N LEU A 367 -2.77 -12.06 -20.64
CA LEU A 367 -2.09 -10.78 -20.75
C LEU A 367 -0.56 -10.94 -20.68
N ALA A 368 -0.07 -11.81 -19.79
CA ALA A 368 1.35 -12.12 -19.69
C ALA A 368 1.89 -12.78 -20.97
N LEU A 369 1.16 -13.72 -21.54
CA LEU A 369 1.52 -14.40 -22.81
C LEU A 369 1.50 -13.42 -23.98
N ILE A 370 0.47 -12.59 -24.08
CA ILE A 370 0.34 -11.53 -25.09
C ILE A 370 1.52 -10.57 -24.99
N SER A 371 1.77 -10.05 -23.79
CA SER A 371 2.87 -9.12 -23.53
C SER A 371 4.23 -9.74 -23.83
N TRP A 372 4.47 -10.99 -23.38
CA TRP A 372 5.71 -11.71 -23.66
C TRP A 372 5.91 -11.97 -25.16
N ARG A 373 4.86 -12.49 -25.85
CA ARG A 373 4.95 -12.94 -27.25
C ARG A 373 5.08 -11.80 -28.25
N TRP A 374 4.38 -10.69 -28.02
CA TRP A 374 4.28 -9.59 -28.99
C TRP A 374 5.04 -8.33 -28.60
N VAL A 375 5.38 -8.16 -27.32
CA VAL A 375 6.09 -6.96 -26.84
C VAL A 375 7.49 -7.32 -26.34
N GLU A 376 7.60 -8.15 -25.29
CA GLU A 376 8.88 -8.42 -24.62
C GLU A 376 9.86 -9.14 -25.55
N GLU A 377 9.48 -10.30 -26.09
CA GLU A 377 10.39 -11.16 -26.83
C GLU A 377 10.85 -10.57 -28.19
N PRO A 378 9.96 -9.98 -29.01
CA PRO A 378 10.39 -9.34 -30.26
C PRO A 378 11.32 -8.16 -30.03
N LEU A 379 10.99 -7.27 -29.09
CA LEU A 379 11.78 -6.07 -28.82
C LEU A 379 13.09 -6.38 -28.09
N ARG A 380 13.15 -7.45 -27.33
CA ARG A 380 14.36 -7.96 -26.70
C ARG A 380 15.37 -8.48 -27.72
N ARG A 381 14.90 -9.20 -28.76
CA ARG A 381 15.76 -9.82 -29.76
C ARG A 381 16.15 -8.88 -30.91
N SER A 382 15.28 -7.94 -31.23
CA SER A 382 15.53 -7.01 -32.34
C SER A 382 16.58 -5.97 -31.98
N PRO A 383 17.52 -5.66 -32.89
CA PRO A 383 18.33 -4.46 -32.75
C PRO A 383 17.45 -3.23 -33.03
N TRP A 384 17.21 -2.38 -32.03
CA TRP A 384 16.42 -1.17 -32.22
C TRP A 384 17.16 -0.14 -33.09
N TRP A 385 18.49 -0.01 -32.86
CA TRP A 385 19.35 0.95 -33.52
C TRP A 385 20.77 0.40 -33.66
N PRO A 386 21.54 0.86 -34.65
CA PRO A 386 22.94 0.47 -34.80
C PRO A 386 23.80 0.88 -33.60
N GLU A 387 23.57 2.09 -33.09
CA GLU A 387 24.35 2.67 -32.01
C GLU A 387 23.70 2.44 -30.64
N ARG A 388 24.51 2.05 -29.64
CA ARG A 388 24.03 1.71 -28.30
C ARG A 388 23.42 2.90 -27.56
N TRP A 389 23.97 4.11 -27.77
CA TRP A 389 23.44 5.34 -27.15
C TRP A 389 22.02 5.67 -27.66
N GLN A 390 21.72 5.38 -28.93
CA GLN A 390 20.39 5.59 -29.50
C GLN A 390 19.33 4.72 -28.84
N VAL A 391 19.69 3.48 -28.46
CA VAL A 391 18.80 2.61 -27.69
C VAL A 391 18.46 3.22 -26.34
N VAL A 392 19.46 3.76 -25.63
CA VAL A 392 19.26 4.41 -24.33
C VAL A 392 18.44 5.69 -24.48
N ALA A 393 18.77 6.51 -25.48
CA ALA A 393 18.01 7.75 -25.75
C ALA A 393 16.55 7.45 -26.12
N THR A 394 16.29 6.44 -26.95
CA THR A 394 14.93 5.99 -27.28
C THR A 394 14.18 5.50 -26.04
N GLY A 395 14.84 4.74 -25.17
CA GLY A 395 14.25 4.29 -23.91
C GLY A 395 13.84 5.47 -23.00
N LEU A 396 14.73 6.44 -22.85
CA LEU A 396 14.44 7.66 -22.06
C LEU A 396 13.30 8.48 -22.69
N LEU A 397 13.27 8.61 -24.01
CA LEU A 397 12.19 9.29 -24.72
C LEU A 397 10.85 8.58 -24.50
N LEU A 398 10.79 7.26 -24.62
CA LEU A 398 9.58 6.46 -24.38
C LEU A 398 9.10 6.61 -22.92
N ALA A 399 10.00 6.58 -21.95
CA ALA A 399 9.67 6.82 -20.54
C ALA A 399 9.13 8.25 -20.32
N ALA A 400 9.74 9.25 -20.95
CA ALA A 400 9.28 10.65 -20.87
C ALA A 400 7.91 10.85 -21.52
N LEU A 401 7.67 10.27 -22.71
CA LEU A 401 6.36 10.31 -23.37
C LEU A 401 5.28 9.60 -22.54
N GLY A 402 5.60 8.40 -22.01
CA GLY A 402 4.70 7.69 -21.11
C GLY A 402 4.36 8.51 -19.87
N THR A 403 5.34 9.20 -19.29
CA THR A 403 5.13 10.11 -18.15
C THR A 403 4.23 11.29 -18.54
N GLY A 404 4.45 11.90 -19.70
CA GLY A 404 3.58 12.99 -20.19
C GLY A 404 2.12 12.53 -20.34
N LEU A 405 1.89 11.34 -20.90
CA LEU A 405 0.56 10.75 -21.00
C LEU A 405 -0.07 10.50 -19.62
N LEU A 406 0.68 9.91 -18.68
CA LEU A 406 0.19 9.65 -17.32
C LEU A 406 -0.11 10.95 -16.55
N GLN A 407 0.69 11.99 -16.71
CA GLN A 407 0.41 13.31 -16.14
C GLN A 407 -0.81 13.96 -16.79
N GLY A 408 -1.01 13.79 -18.08
CA GLY A 408 -2.25 14.17 -18.76
C GLY A 408 -3.47 13.47 -18.19
N LEU A 409 -3.39 12.15 -17.99
CA LEU A 409 -4.44 11.37 -17.33
C LEU A 409 -4.66 11.80 -15.87
N THR A 410 -3.62 12.19 -15.13
CA THR A 410 -3.76 12.71 -13.76
C THR A 410 -4.59 14.00 -13.74
N ARG A 411 -4.45 14.88 -14.74
CA ARG A 411 -5.15 16.15 -14.80
C ARG A 411 -6.59 16.03 -15.31
N GLN A 412 -6.82 15.18 -16.29
CA GLN A 412 -8.09 15.10 -17.02
C GLN A 412 -8.70 13.71 -17.12
N GLY A 413 -7.95 12.65 -16.76
CA GLY A 413 -8.35 11.27 -17.00
C GLY A 413 -9.67 10.89 -16.34
N SER A 414 -9.87 11.26 -15.07
CA SER A 414 -11.14 10.99 -14.39
C SER A 414 -12.31 11.83 -14.96
N ALA A 415 -12.03 13.06 -15.41
CA ALA A 415 -13.07 13.89 -16.02
C ALA A 415 -13.57 13.33 -17.36
N LEU A 416 -12.66 12.75 -18.14
CA LEU A 416 -12.93 12.26 -19.50
C LEU A 416 -13.33 10.78 -19.55
N LEU A 417 -12.75 9.94 -18.68
CA LEU A 417 -12.81 8.48 -18.81
C LEU A 417 -13.67 7.80 -17.73
N PHE A 418 -13.87 8.42 -16.58
CA PHE A 418 -14.62 7.78 -15.50
C PHE A 418 -16.05 7.43 -15.90
N GLN A 419 -16.40 6.16 -15.77
CA GLN A 419 -17.68 5.61 -16.21
C GLN A 419 -18.69 5.38 -15.07
N GLY A 420 -18.31 5.70 -13.84
CA GLY A 420 -19.18 5.55 -12.67
C GLY A 420 -19.93 6.83 -12.31
N GLU A 421 -20.85 6.71 -11.35
CA GLU A 421 -21.51 7.86 -10.73
C GLU A 421 -20.53 8.53 -9.74
N ARG A 422 -20.32 9.83 -9.93
CA ARG A 422 -19.52 10.62 -8.99
C ARG A 422 -20.34 10.94 -7.76
N ASN A 423 -19.91 10.47 -6.61
CA ASN A 423 -20.52 10.86 -5.35
C ASN A 423 -19.97 12.23 -4.92
N VAL A 424 -20.78 13.27 -5.05
CA VAL A 424 -20.44 14.63 -4.59
C VAL A 424 -20.10 14.66 -3.09
N ALA A 425 -20.58 13.67 -2.33
CA ALA A 425 -20.29 13.55 -0.88
C ALA A 425 -18.84 13.14 -0.56
N LEU A 426 -18.08 12.61 -1.53
CA LEU A 426 -16.65 12.31 -1.40
C LEU A 426 -15.76 13.49 -1.80
N ALA A 427 -16.32 14.54 -2.44
CA ALA A 427 -15.58 15.77 -2.64
C ALA A 427 -15.30 16.35 -1.25
N GLY A 428 -14.01 16.28 -0.85
CA GLY A 428 -13.54 16.89 0.39
C GLY A 428 -13.87 18.38 0.46
N PRO A 429 -13.45 19.08 1.52
CA PRO A 429 -13.81 20.47 1.83
C PRO A 429 -13.50 21.52 0.75
N SER A 430 -12.99 21.11 -0.40
CA SER A 430 -12.67 21.96 -1.56
C SER A 430 -13.81 22.06 -2.61
N ALA A 431 -15.04 21.58 -2.33
CA ALA A 431 -16.16 21.88 -3.21
C ALA A 431 -16.36 23.41 -3.28
N PRO A 432 -16.35 24.02 -4.49
CA PRO A 432 -16.60 25.46 -4.60
C PRO A 432 -17.93 25.78 -3.92
N ALA A 433 -17.91 26.81 -3.08
CA ALA A 433 -19.15 27.37 -2.52
C ALA A 433 -20.07 27.64 -3.72
N ALA A 434 -21.23 26.96 -3.75
CA ALA A 434 -22.21 27.24 -4.77
C ALA A 434 -22.57 28.73 -4.68
N ALA A 435 -22.53 29.45 -5.79
CA ALA A 435 -22.78 30.89 -5.83
C ALA A 435 -24.15 31.31 -5.26
N ASP A 436 -25.03 30.33 -4.99
CA ASP A 436 -26.38 30.49 -4.47
C ASP A 436 -26.56 30.01 -3.01
N ALA A 437 -25.46 29.81 -2.24
CA ALA A 437 -25.61 29.41 -0.84
C ALA A 437 -26.28 30.57 -0.04
N PRO A 438 -27.32 30.30 0.78
CA PRO A 438 -27.92 31.34 1.62
C PRO A 438 -26.88 31.89 2.58
N ASP A 439 -26.81 33.21 2.69
CA ASP A 439 -25.89 33.89 3.60
C ASP A 439 -26.40 33.80 5.04
N CYS A 440 -25.90 32.80 5.79
CA CYS A 440 -26.14 32.66 7.23
C CYS A 440 -25.05 33.36 8.07
N SER A 441 -24.30 34.30 7.50
CA SER A 441 -23.28 35.07 8.18
C SER A 441 -23.77 36.43 8.70
N GLY A 442 -25.05 36.75 8.47
CA GLY A 442 -25.65 38.05 8.80
C GLY A 442 -25.51 38.45 10.30
N PRO A 443 -25.43 39.76 10.61
CA PRO A 443 -25.34 40.22 11.98
C PRO A 443 -26.58 39.81 12.76
N GLY A 444 -26.41 39.07 13.86
CA GLY A 444 -27.47 38.59 14.75
C GLY A 444 -27.91 37.14 14.53
N GLN A 445 -27.41 36.44 13.56
CA GLN A 445 -27.61 35.01 13.44
C GLN A 445 -26.69 34.21 14.37
N GLY A 446 -27.21 33.16 15.00
CA GLY A 446 -26.44 32.22 15.80
C GLY A 446 -25.54 31.36 14.93
N ARG A 447 -24.40 30.95 15.52
CA ARG A 447 -23.43 30.09 14.82
C ARG A 447 -23.11 28.85 15.65
N LEU A 448 -22.85 27.72 14.97
CA LEU A 448 -22.13 26.60 15.55
C LEU A 448 -20.63 26.80 15.27
N LEU A 449 -19.86 26.94 16.33
CA LEU A 449 -18.42 27.13 16.28
C LEU A 449 -17.75 25.78 16.57
N PHE A 450 -17.18 25.16 15.57
CA PHE A 450 -16.52 23.85 15.70
C PHE A 450 -15.04 24.05 16.07
N ALA A 451 -14.61 23.34 17.10
CA ALA A 451 -13.21 23.27 17.49
C ALA A 451 -12.81 21.82 17.80
N GLY A 452 -11.62 21.42 17.35
CA GLY A 452 -11.13 20.07 17.49
C GLY A 452 -10.04 19.77 16.49
N ASP A 453 -9.90 18.50 16.15
CA ASP A 453 -9.03 18.03 15.10
C ASP A 453 -9.78 17.90 13.74
N SER A 454 -9.30 17.03 12.85
CA SER A 454 -9.97 16.76 11.59
C SER A 454 -11.43 16.30 11.71
N HIS A 455 -11.84 15.74 12.86
CA HIS A 455 -13.23 15.37 13.13
C HIS A 455 -14.16 16.57 13.39
N ALA A 456 -13.61 17.72 13.76
CA ALA A 456 -14.35 19.00 13.78
C ALA A 456 -14.45 19.57 12.37
N HIS A 457 -13.37 19.47 11.58
CA HIS A 457 -13.28 20.00 10.21
C HIS A 457 -14.30 19.35 9.25
N VAL A 458 -14.67 18.08 9.44
CA VAL A 458 -15.63 17.39 8.54
C VAL A 458 -16.99 18.09 8.46
N PHE A 459 -17.39 18.81 9.51
CA PHE A 459 -18.67 19.53 9.55
C PHE A 459 -18.74 20.74 8.61
N MET A 460 -17.59 21.22 8.13
CA MET A 460 -17.54 22.24 7.06
C MET A 460 -18.22 21.74 5.80
N SER A 461 -18.14 20.45 5.49
CA SER A 461 -18.79 19.82 4.34
C SER A 461 -20.34 19.82 4.43
N ALA A 462 -20.89 20.07 5.62
CA ALA A 462 -22.33 20.17 5.89
C ALA A 462 -22.77 21.61 6.30
N ALA A 463 -21.90 22.61 6.15
CA ALA A 463 -22.20 24.00 6.51
C ALA A 463 -23.41 24.57 5.77
N ASP A 464 -23.55 24.26 4.49
CA ASP A 464 -24.70 24.63 3.65
C ASP A 464 -26.01 23.97 4.16
N HIS A 465 -25.96 22.70 4.54
CA HIS A 465 -27.09 21.99 5.15
C HIS A 465 -27.51 22.66 6.49
N LEU A 466 -26.54 23.00 7.35
CA LEU A 466 -26.77 23.70 8.62
C LEU A 466 -27.47 25.03 8.38
N CYS A 467 -27.03 25.79 7.41
CA CYS A 467 -27.60 27.07 7.05
C CYS A 467 -29.02 26.93 6.51
N ARG A 468 -29.26 26.14 5.49
CA ARG A 468 -30.56 25.97 4.83
C ARG A 468 -31.63 25.37 5.75
N ARG A 469 -31.25 24.39 6.57
CA ARG A 469 -32.21 23.64 7.39
C ARG A 469 -32.45 24.23 8.76
N HIS A 470 -31.41 24.82 9.35
CA HIS A 470 -31.47 25.30 10.74
C HIS A 470 -31.29 26.81 10.90
N GLY A 471 -30.95 27.54 9.82
CA GLY A 471 -30.74 28.98 9.86
C GLY A 471 -29.54 29.42 10.68
N LEU A 472 -28.53 28.55 10.86
CA LEU A 472 -27.36 28.81 11.65
C LEU A 472 -26.10 28.91 10.79
N GLY A 473 -25.22 29.85 11.10
CA GLY A 473 -23.91 29.97 10.50
C GLY A 473 -22.94 28.89 11.00
N TYR A 474 -21.96 28.57 10.17
CA TYR A 474 -20.82 27.73 10.52
C TYR A 474 -19.60 28.60 10.86
N GLY A 475 -18.85 28.20 11.87
CA GLY A 475 -17.54 28.75 12.19
C GLY A 475 -16.59 27.65 12.65
N GLU A 476 -15.30 27.82 12.42
CA GLU A 476 -14.31 26.79 12.64
C GLU A 476 -13.01 27.34 13.23
N ALA A 477 -12.47 26.63 14.23
CA ALA A 477 -11.10 26.72 14.70
C ALA A 477 -10.44 25.32 14.71
N ALA A 478 -10.88 24.44 13.80
CA ALA A 478 -10.34 23.09 13.69
C ALA A 478 -8.97 23.08 13.03
N THR A 479 -8.10 22.17 13.49
CA THR A 479 -6.79 21.95 12.89
C THR A 479 -6.56 20.46 12.70
N VAL A 480 -6.03 20.10 11.54
CA VAL A 480 -5.69 18.72 11.24
C VAL A 480 -4.61 18.23 12.21
N GLY A 481 -4.96 17.24 13.03
CA GLY A 481 -4.03 16.55 13.90
C GLY A 481 -3.81 17.14 15.31
N MET A 482 -4.67 18.07 15.80
CA MET A 482 -4.57 18.61 17.13
C MET A 482 -5.93 18.65 17.85
N PRO A 483 -6.05 18.10 19.09
CA PRO A 483 -7.27 18.23 19.89
C PRO A 483 -7.40 19.63 20.49
N TYR A 484 -8.64 20.08 20.74
CA TYR A 484 -8.93 21.33 21.44
C TYR A 484 -9.76 21.08 22.73
N PRO A 485 -9.38 21.62 23.88
CA PRO A 485 -8.16 22.43 24.15
C PRO A 485 -6.86 21.72 23.75
N PRO A 486 -5.82 22.46 23.29
CA PRO A 486 -4.59 21.86 22.79
C PRO A 486 -3.92 20.93 23.81
N LEU A 487 -3.51 19.75 23.33
CA LEU A 487 -2.73 18.76 24.08
C LEU A 487 -1.40 18.48 23.37
N HIS A 488 -0.34 18.36 24.13
CA HIS A 488 0.95 17.94 23.57
C HIS A 488 0.98 16.43 23.41
N TYR A 489 1.11 15.96 22.17
CA TYR A 489 1.20 14.55 21.87
C TYR A 489 2.04 14.29 20.62
N ILE A 490 2.57 13.09 20.51
CA ILE A 490 3.27 12.61 19.31
C ILE A 490 2.44 11.50 18.71
N ASN A 491 2.12 11.65 17.43
CA ASN A 491 1.58 10.58 16.62
C ASN A 491 2.70 9.99 15.75
N PRO A 492 3.21 8.79 16.03
CA PRO A 492 4.29 8.19 15.27
C PRO A 492 3.95 7.98 13.79
N ALA A 493 2.66 7.89 13.45
CA ALA A 493 2.23 7.71 12.07
C ALA A 493 2.49 8.94 11.19
N THR A 494 2.61 10.14 11.78
CA THR A 494 2.92 11.38 11.04
C THR A 494 4.40 11.63 10.84
N GLY A 495 5.27 10.87 11.51
CA GLY A 495 6.73 11.11 11.52
C GLY A 495 7.14 12.42 12.21
N MET A 496 6.21 13.07 12.93
CA MET A 496 6.44 14.34 13.60
C MET A 496 7.43 14.18 14.76
N SER A 497 8.44 15.02 14.80
CA SER A 497 9.36 15.12 15.91
C SER A 497 8.68 15.78 17.12
N ARG A 498 9.30 15.63 18.28
CA ARG A 498 8.81 16.26 19.52
C ARG A 498 8.85 17.78 19.47
N GLU A 499 9.89 18.34 18.89
CA GLU A 499 10.04 19.80 18.73
C GLU A 499 8.98 20.37 17.78
N GLU A 500 8.67 19.68 16.70
CA GLU A 500 7.57 20.03 15.80
C GLU A 500 6.22 19.95 16.50
N ALA A 501 5.99 18.94 17.36
CA ALA A 501 4.75 18.80 18.14
C ALA A 501 4.55 19.97 19.12
N VAL A 502 5.61 20.41 19.80
CA VAL A 502 5.57 21.58 20.70
C VAL A 502 5.30 22.86 19.91
N THR A 503 5.99 23.06 18.79
CA THR A 503 5.79 24.24 17.93
C THR A 503 4.37 24.31 17.39
N LEU A 504 3.83 23.18 16.93
CA LEU A 504 2.44 23.11 16.47
C LEU A 504 1.46 23.46 17.58
N ALA A 505 1.64 22.89 18.77
CA ALA A 505 0.76 23.17 19.91
C ALA A 505 0.73 24.65 20.30
N LEU A 506 1.87 25.35 20.22
CA LEU A 506 1.92 26.81 20.49
C LEU A 506 1.15 27.63 19.45
N VAL A 507 1.25 27.26 18.17
CA VAL A 507 0.49 27.91 17.09
C VAL A 507 -1.01 27.68 17.29
N GLU A 508 -1.41 26.47 17.65
CA GLU A 508 -2.80 26.11 17.85
C GLU A 508 -3.38 26.76 19.14
N GLU A 509 -2.56 26.95 20.15
CA GLU A 509 -2.97 27.71 21.35
C GLU A 509 -3.33 29.18 21.02
N GLN A 510 -2.60 29.80 20.09
CA GLN A 510 -2.96 31.16 19.63
C GLN A 510 -4.30 31.17 18.87
N ARG A 511 -4.56 30.18 18.03
CA ARG A 511 -5.85 30.04 17.32
C ARG A 511 -6.99 29.78 18.30
N TRP A 512 -6.73 28.91 19.28
CA TRP A 512 -7.68 28.61 20.34
C TRP A 512 -8.05 29.87 21.13
N ASN A 513 -7.07 30.67 21.58
CA ASN A 513 -7.30 31.92 22.29
C ASN A 513 -8.08 32.92 21.43
N SER A 514 -7.86 32.97 20.12
CA SER A 514 -8.62 33.79 19.18
C SER A 514 -10.09 33.35 19.09
N LEU A 515 -10.34 32.02 19.07
CA LEU A 515 -11.71 31.51 19.14
C LEU A 515 -12.40 31.87 20.44
N LEU A 516 -11.71 31.70 21.61
CA LEU A 516 -12.26 32.06 22.91
C LEU A 516 -12.60 33.55 23.00
N ALA A 517 -11.76 34.40 22.42
CA ALA A 517 -12.04 35.83 22.33
C ALA A 517 -13.33 36.14 21.52
N SER A 518 -13.63 35.32 20.49
CA SER A 518 -14.85 35.41 19.69
C SER A 518 -16.11 34.97 20.47
N LEU A 519 -15.95 34.25 21.57
CA LEU A 519 -17.04 33.85 22.48
C LEU A 519 -17.37 34.94 23.53
N ALA A 520 -16.54 35.97 23.64
CA ALA A 520 -16.77 37.09 24.58
C ALA A 520 -17.66 38.16 23.92
N GLY A 521 -18.71 38.61 24.63
CA GLY A 521 -19.59 39.72 24.23
C GLY A 521 -21.04 39.32 23.94
N ASP A 522 -21.92 40.32 23.80
CA ASP A 522 -23.36 40.10 23.66
C ASP A 522 -23.78 39.41 22.34
N ALA A 523 -23.02 39.61 21.26
CA ALA A 523 -23.23 38.91 19.98
C ALA A 523 -22.92 37.41 20.08
N ALA A 524 -22.06 37.01 21.02
CA ALA A 524 -21.65 35.64 21.25
C ALA A 524 -22.68 34.77 21.96
N LYS A 525 -23.65 35.40 22.68
CA LYS A 525 -24.72 34.66 23.40
C LYS A 525 -25.62 33.80 22.53
N ARG A 526 -25.56 33.96 21.18
CA ARG A 526 -26.28 33.14 20.21
C ARG A 526 -25.43 32.02 19.61
N ASN A 527 -24.14 31.99 19.94
CA ASN A 527 -23.22 30.98 19.42
C ASN A 527 -23.23 29.75 20.33
N THR A 528 -23.01 28.58 19.71
CA THR A 528 -22.78 27.33 20.44
C THR A 528 -21.40 26.79 20.06
N LEU A 529 -20.55 26.53 21.04
CA LEU A 529 -19.25 25.89 20.83
C LEU A 529 -19.44 24.38 20.77
N VAL A 530 -18.93 23.74 19.71
CA VAL A 530 -18.96 22.29 19.53
C VAL A 530 -17.53 21.76 19.51
N LEU A 531 -17.17 20.98 20.53
CA LEU A 531 -15.87 20.31 20.62
C LEU A 531 -16.02 18.92 20.03
N ALA A 532 -15.35 18.66 18.88
CA ALA A 532 -15.38 17.41 18.17
C ALA A 532 -13.94 16.90 17.94
N LEU A 533 -13.67 15.69 18.41
CA LEU A 533 -12.34 15.11 18.44
C LEU A 533 -12.37 13.66 17.94
N ARG A 534 -11.25 13.20 17.44
CA ARG A 534 -11.00 11.77 17.27
C ARG A 534 -10.65 11.13 18.63
N TRP A 535 -11.64 10.95 19.48
CA TRP A 535 -11.49 10.45 20.83
C TRP A 535 -10.66 9.17 20.95
N PRO A 536 -10.81 8.15 20.05
CA PRO A 536 -10.01 6.94 20.13
C PRO A 536 -8.52 7.20 19.99
N LEU A 537 -8.11 8.15 19.17
CA LEU A 537 -6.70 8.50 18.98
C LEU A 537 -6.04 8.97 20.27
N TYR A 538 -6.76 9.76 21.07
CA TYR A 538 -6.22 10.40 22.27
C TYR A 538 -6.52 9.63 23.56
N PHE A 539 -7.72 9.11 23.71
CA PHE A 539 -8.26 8.72 25.01
C PHE A 539 -8.83 7.29 25.09
N ASP A 540 -8.73 6.46 24.02
CA ASP A 540 -9.20 5.07 24.09
C ASP A 540 -8.33 4.24 25.04
N PRO A 541 -8.89 3.66 26.12
CA PRO A 541 -8.15 2.82 27.05
C PRO A 541 -7.85 1.41 26.47
N GLY A 542 -8.14 1.14 25.21
CA GLY A 542 -7.90 -0.12 24.52
C GLY A 542 -9.17 -0.89 24.17
N PHE A 543 -10.31 -0.22 24.06
CA PHE A 543 -11.57 -0.85 23.61
C PHE A 543 -11.60 -1.15 22.13
N LEU A 544 -10.96 -0.30 21.31
CA LEU A 544 -10.92 -0.47 19.87
C LEU A 544 -9.71 -1.31 19.44
N PRO A 545 -9.87 -2.19 18.44
CA PRO A 545 -8.84 -3.16 18.04
C PRO A 545 -7.68 -2.55 17.24
N ASP A 546 -7.79 -1.30 16.78
CA ASP A 546 -6.77 -0.69 15.91
C ASP A 546 -5.44 -0.46 16.64
N SER A 547 -4.39 -1.15 16.18
CA SER A 547 -3.04 -1.05 16.73
C SER A 547 -2.38 0.32 16.47
N ALA A 548 -2.81 1.04 15.43
CA ALA A 548 -2.26 2.36 15.09
C ALA A 548 -2.63 3.40 16.16
N LEU A 549 -3.86 3.33 16.69
CA LEU A 549 -4.33 4.18 17.76
C LEU A 549 -3.54 4.00 19.08
N ARG A 550 -2.97 2.82 19.31
CA ARG A 550 -2.21 2.50 20.52
C ARG A 550 -0.80 3.09 20.55
N ARG A 551 -0.29 3.60 19.43
CA ARG A 551 1.08 4.15 19.30
C ARG A 551 1.17 5.62 19.67
N THR A 552 0.04 6.33 19.79
CA THR A 552 0.03 7.74 20.20
C THR A 552 0.51 7.88 21.65
N SER A 553 1.48 8.76 21.88
CA SER A 553 2.02 9.06 23.19
C SER A 553 1.78 10.53 23.54
N HIS A 554 1.33 10.80 24.76
CA HIS A 554 1.18 12.14 25.32
C HIS A 554 2.38 12.47 26.19
N PHE A 555 2.73 13.73 26.28
CA PHE A 555 3.80 14.20 27.16
C PHE A 555 3.48 15.56 27.78
N ASP A 556 4.09 15.82 28.91
CA ASP A 556 4.03 17.12 29.57
C ASP A 556 5.12 18.01 28.96
N PRO A 557 4.76 19.18 28.39
CA PRO A 557 5.75 20.05 27.74
C PRO A 557 6.72 20.71 28.74
N LEU A 558 6.35 20.80 30.01
CA LEU A 558 7.18 21.43 31.04
C LEU A 558 8.16 20.44 31.69
N SER A 559 7.70 19.22 31.99
CA SER A 559 8.50 18.21 32.70
C SER A 559 9.10 17.17 31.76
N ASP A 560 8.68 17.16 30.49
CA ASP A 560 9.10 16.20 29.47
C ASP A 560 8.73 14.74 29.76
N LEU A 561 7.85 14.51 30.75
CA LEU A 561 7.43 13.18 31.17
C LEU A 561 6.29 12.65 30.31
N PRO A 562 6.28 11.34 30.01
CA PRO A 562 5.14 10.73 29.33
C PRO A 562 3.89 10.76 30.22
N LEU A 563 2.74 11.03 29.60
CA LEU A 563 1.43 11.00 30.24
C LEU A 563 0.68 9.74 29.84
N SER A 564 0.00 9.12 30.77
CA SER A 564 -1.00 8.10 30.46
C SER A 564 -2.21 8.73 29.75
N ARG A 565 -2.98 7.94 29.02
CA ARG A 565 -4.20 8.44 28.34
C ARG A 565 -5.26 8.96 29.32
N SER A 566 -5.32 8.41 30.53
CA SER A 566 -6.21 8.90 31.58
C SER A 566 -5.77 10.26 32.14
N GLU A 567 -4.46 10.48 32.27
CA GLU A 567 -3.92 11.79 32.70
C GLU A 567 -4.12 12.84 31.61
N ALA A 568 -3.90 12.48 30.33
CA ALA A 568 -4.18 13.34 29.20
C ALA A 568 -5.67 13.74 29.14
N LEU A 569 -6.58 12.79 29.34
CA LEU A 569 -8.02 13.06 29.43
C LEU A 569 -8.33 13.97 30.59
N GLY A 570 -7.74 13.74 31.76
CA GLY A 570 -7.92 14.61 32.94
C GLY A 570 -7.49 16.08 32.70
N ARG A 571 -6.35 16.27 32.00
CA ARG A 571 -5.88 17.60 31.59
C ARG A 571 -6.83 18.27 30.59
N TRP A 572 -7.29 17.50 29.60
CA TRP A 572 -8.24 17.99 28.61
C TRP A 572 -9.56 18.42 29.30
N ILE A 573 -10.09 17.61 30.23
CA ILE A 573 -11.30 17.92 31.00
C ILE A 573 -11.11 19.22 31.82
N LYS A 574 -9.93 19.40 32.44
CA LYS A 574 -9.61 20.64 33.18
C LYS A 574 -9.62 21.85 32.25
N GLY A 575 -9.04 21.76 31.06
CA GLY A 575 -9.10 22.85 30.09
C GLY A 575 -10.53 23.19 29.65
N VAL A 576 -11.40 22.19 29.46
CA VAL A 576 -12.83 22.43 29.17
C VAL A 576 -13.55 23.04 30.37
N ASP A 577 -13.21 22.62 31.58
CA ASP A 577 -13.78 23.19 32.85
C ASP A 577 -13.49 24.70 32.98
N GLU A 578 -12.25 25.11 32.71
CA GLU A 578 -11.81 26.50 32.69
C GLU A 578 -12.57 27.33 31.64
N ILE A 579 -12.79 26.82 30.46
CA ILE A 579 -13.55 27.47 29.40
C ILE A 579 -15.00 27.60 29.75
N ALA A 580 -15.62 26.56 30.31
CA ALA A 580 -17.01 26.56 30.73
C ALA A 580 -17.23 27.55 31.84
N ALA A 581 -16.32 27.66 32.82
CA ALA A 581 -16.37 28.63 33.91
C ALA A 581 -16.25 30.08 33.39
N ALA A 582 -15.40 30.30 32.36
CA ALA A 582 -15.20 31.62 31.76
C ALA A 582 -16.37 32.07 30.86
N ASN A 583 -17.18 31.14 30.36
CA ASN A 583 -18.24 31.42 29.38
C ASN A 583 -19.61 30.86 29.81
N PRO A 584 -20.19 31.26 30.96
CA PRO A 584 -21.39 30.64 31.52
C PRO A 584 -22.65 30.85 30.66
N GLY A 585 -22.63 31.81 29.72
CA GLY A 585 -23.74 32.12 28.83
C GLY A 585 -23.69 31.41 27.45
N THR A 586 -22.60 30.72 27.15
CA THR A 586 -22.40 30.07 25.85
C THR A 586 -22.60 28.56 25.98
N PRO A 587 -23.56 27.96 25.26
CA PRO A 587 -23.69 26.50 25.23
C PRO A 587 -22.44 25.83 24.66
N ILE A 588 -21.92 24.80 25.35
CA ILE A 588 -20.77 24.01 24.93
C ILE A 588 -21.22 22.57 24.71
N VAL A 589 -21.06 22.07 23.53
CA VAL A 589 -21.36 20.67 23.14
C VAL A 589 -20.08 19.89 23.08
N LEU A 590 -19.98 18.80 23.82
CA LEU A 590 -18.95 17.79 23.70
C LEU A 590 -19.50 16.67 22.80
N LEU A 591 -19.06 16.65 21.55
CA LEU A 591 -19.47 15.63 20.60
C LEU A 591 -18.66 14.35 20.84
N LEU A 592 -19.34 13.28 21.26
CA LEU A 592 -18.73 11.99 21.58
C LEU A 592 -18.25 11.24 20.29
N PRO A 593 -17.50 10.13 20.40
CA PRO A 593 -16.88 9.46 19.27
C PRO A 593 -17.86 9.07 18.16
N THR A 594 -17.46 9.29 16.93
CA THR A 594 -18.07 8.66 15.75
C THR A 594 -17.48 7.27 15.54
N PRO A 595 -18.19 6.32 14.91
CA PRO A 595 -17.64 5.02 14.55
C PRO A 595 -16.42 5.13 13.64
N GLU A 596 -15.38 4.33 13.93
CA GLU A 596 -14.17 4.22 13.13
C GLU A 596 -14.05 2.80 12.55
N PHE A 597 -13.86 2.70 11.24
CA PHE A 597 -13.81 1.43 10.51
C PHE A 597 -12.40 0.86 10.39
N GLY A 598 -11.38 1.56 10.90
CA GLY A 598 -9.99 1.12 10.81
C GLY A 598 -9.48 0.96 9.37
N GLY A 599 -8.37 0.27 9.19
CA GLY A 599 -7.73 0.02 7.89
C GLY A 599 -8.44 -1.01 7.00
N GLY A 600 -9.78 -1.04 7.01
CA GLY A 600 -10.57 -1.94 6.17
C GLY A 600 -10.70 -1.49 4.71
N VAL A 601 -11.78 -1.90 4.07
CA VAL A 601 -12.09 -1.56 2.68
C VAL A 601 -12.26 -0.04 2.53
N PRO A 602 -11.56 0.59 1.56
CA PRO A 602 -11.75 2.00 1.25
C PRO A 602 -13.20 2.34 0.94
N MET A 603 -13.64 3.51 1.35
CA MET A 603 -15.06 3.92 1.24
C MET A 603 -15.52 4.03 -0.20
N GLU A 604 -14.63 4.38 -1.13
CA GLU A 604 -14.93 4.44 -2.56
C GLU A 604 -15.42 3.09 -3.12
N LEU A 605 -14.95 1.98 -2.54
CA LEU A 605 -15.42 0.65 -2.94
C LEU A 605 -16.80 0.31 -2.39
N CYS A 606 -17.25 1.03 -1.37
CA CYS A 606 -18.57 0.78 -0.77
C CYS A 606 -19.72 1.36 -1.60
N GLN A 607 -19.46 2.29 -2.50
CA GLN A 607 -20.49 2.83 -3.38
C GLN A 607 -20.82 1.83 -4.50
N PRO A 608 -22.09 1.42 -4.69
CA PRO A 608 -22.51 0.63 -5.83
C PRO A 608 -22.24 1.38 -7.14
N GLN A 609 -21.74 0.66 -8.15
CA GLN A 609 -21.50 1.16 -9.49
C GLN A 609 -21.95 0.11 -10.49
N TRP A 610 -22.23 0.48 -11.74
CA TRP A 610 -22.65 -0.48 -12.76
C TRP A 610 -21.60 -1.59 -12.98
N PHE A 611 -20.30 -1.25 -12.87
CA PHE A 611 -19.19 -2.19 -12.94
C PHE A 611 -18.87 -2.87 -11.60
N ARG A 612 -19.48 -2.44 -10.50
CA ARG A 612 -19.41 -3.01 -9.14
C ARG A 612 -20.81 -2.96 -8.52
N PRO A 613 -21.78 -3.77 -9.02
CA PRO A 613 -23.15 -3.73 -8.53
C PRO A 613 -23.29 -4.21 -7.09
N GLN A 614 -22.34 -5.03 -6.62
CA GLN A 614 -22.27 -5.51 -5.24
C GLN A 614 -20.99 -4.99 -4.57
N PRO A 615 -21.11 -4.02 -3.65
CA PRO A 615 -19.99 -3.62 -2.81
C PRO A 615 -19.44 -4.79 -2.00
N PRO A 616 -18.16 -4.72 -1.57
CA PRO A 616 -17.56 -5.70 -0.66
C PRO A 616 -18.44 -6.01 0.55
N GLU A 617 -18.31 -7.21 1.11
CA GLU A 617 -19.14 -7.66 2.23
C GLU A 617 -18.98 -6.76 3.46
N GLU A 618 -17.78 -6.29 3.74
CA GLU A 618 -17.48 -5.38 4.84
C GLU A 618 -18.26 -4.05 4.74
N CYS A 619 -18.55 -3.61 3.52
CA CYS A 619 -19.39 -2.43 3.30
C CYS A 619 -20.85 -2.67 3.65
N ARG A 620 -21.34 -3.88 3.39
CA ARG A 620 -22.74 -4.28 3.62
C ARG A 620 -23.00 -4.68 5.07
N THR A 621 -22.04 -5.37 5.71
CA THR A 621 -22.18 -5.86 7.08
C THR A 621 -21.96 -4.77 8.13
N GLY A 622 -21.21 -3.72 7.80
CA GLY A 622 -20.87 -2.65 8.73
C GLY A 622 -19.97 -3.10 9.89
N LEU A 623 -19.79 -2.21 10.85
CA LEU A 623 -18.98 -2.39 12.05
C LEU A 623 -19.85 -2.84 13.24
N ASP A 624 -19.31 -3.71 14.11
CA ASP A 624 -19.96 -4.03 15.38
C ASP A 624 -19.98 -2.80 16.31
N ARG A 625 -21.14 -2.43 16.76
CA ARG A 625 -21.35 -1.22 17.56
C ARG A 625 -20.81 -1.33 19.00
N ARG A 626 -20.64 -2.56 19.52
CA ARG A 626 -20.37 -2.82 20.95
C ARG A 626 -19.14 -2.10 21.51
N ASP A 627 -18.05 -2.07 20.74
CA ASP A 627 -16.79 -1.46 21.19
C ASP A 627 -16.92 0.07 21.27
N HIS A 628 -17.65 0.67 20.33
CA HIS A 628 -17.97 2.10 20.36
C HIS A 628 -18.95 2.46 21.47
N ASP A 629 -19.94 1.61 21.77
CA ASP A 629 -20.81 1.79 22.94
C ASP A 629 -20.01 1.77 24.24
N ARG A 630 -19.00 0.88 24.36
CA ARG A 630 -18.11 0.81 25.54
C ARG A 630 -17.30 2.09 25.69
N LEU A 631 -16.70 2.59 24.61
CA LEU A 631 -15.92 3.83 24.61
C LEU A 631 -16.80 5.02 24.95
N SER A 632 -17.97 5.15 24.32
CA SER A 632 -18.93 6.21 24.58
C SER A 632 -19.39 6.19 26.04
N ALA A 633 -19.71 5.02 26.59
CA ALA A 633 -20.09 4.87 28.00
C ALA A 633 -18.95 5.21 28.97
N TYR A 634 -17.71 4.86 28.64
CA TYR A 634 -16.52 5.25 29.40
C TYR A 634 -16.37 6.77 29.44
N LEU A 635 -16.38 7.43 28.29
CA LEU A 635 -16.23 8.88 28.18
C LEU A 635 -17.38 9.61 28.91
N LYS A 636 -18.62 9.16 28.76
CA LYS A 636 -19.76 9.72 29.48
C LYS A 636 -19.53 9.71 30.99
N ARG A 637 -19.02 8.60 31.54
CA ARG A 637 -18.71 8.53 33.00
C ARG A 637 -17.60 9.50 33.39
N GLN A 638 -16.55 9.66 32.60
CA GLN A 638 -15.45 10.59 32.90
C GLN A 638 -15.87 12.05 32.79
N LEU A 639 -16.78 12.39 31.89
CA LEU A 639 -17.25 13.74 31.61
C LEU A 639 -18.45 14.17 32.50
N GLN A 640 -19.14 13.22 33.15
CA GLN A 640 -20.31 13.49 33.97
C GLN A 640 -20.05 14.53 35.09
N PRO A 641 -18.91 14.54 35.83
CA PRO A 641 -18.63 15.53 36.83
C PRO A 641 -18.50 16.96 36.26
N LEU A 642 -17.97 17.10 35.04
CA LEU A 642 -17.88 18.38 34.33
C LEU A 642 -19.27 18.91 33.99
N VAL A 643 -20.13 18.07 33.40
CA VAL A 643 -21.51 18.42 33.04
C VAL A 643 -22.34 18.78 34.28
N ALA A 644 -22.12 18.09 35.39
CA ALA A 644 -22.79 18.39 36.63
C ALA A 644 -22.43 19.79 37.23
N ARG A 645 -21.17 20.23 37.02
CA ARG A 645 -20.71 21.57 37.44
C ARG A 645 -21.21 22.70 36.53
N HIS A 646 -21.34 22.40 35.23
CA HIS A 646 -21.68 23.37 34.19
C HIS A 646 -22.93 22.96 33.41
N PRO A 647 -24.14 23.40 33.80
CA PRO A 647 -25.41 23.02 33.15
C PRO A 647 -25.50 23.39 31.65
N HIS A 648 -24.70 24.35 31.19
CA HIS A 648 -24.61 24.75 29.78
C HIS A 648 -23.65 23.85 28.96
N VAL A 649 -22.91 22.92 29.59
CA VAL A 649 -22.13 21.90 28.93
C VAL A 649 -23.00 20.68 28.63
N VAL A 650 -23.02 20.23 27.39
CA VAL A 650 -23.88 19.15 26.86
C VAL A 650 -23.05 18.05 26.28
N LEU A 651 -23.28 16.81 26.69
CA LEU A 651 -22.77 15.64 25.95
C LEU A 651 -23.74 15.27 24.85
N HIS A 652 -23.25 15.21 23.61
CA HIS A 652 -24.03 14.70 22.49
C HIS A 652 -23.36 13.46 21.88
N ASP A 653 -24.11 12.36 21.83
CA ASP A 653 -23.62 11.08 21.31
C ASP A 653 -24.17 10.86 19.90
N PRO A 654 -23.35 11.01 18.85
CA PRO A 654 -23.80 10.87 17.45
C PRO A 654 -24.04 9.43 17.05
N LEU A 655 -23.75 8.46 17.94
CA LEU A 655 -23.78 7.04 17.60
C LEU A 655 -25.18 6.59 17.14
N ASN A 656 -26.26 7.10 17.72
CA ASN A 656 -27.63 6.75 17.30
C ASN A 656 -28.01 7.36 15.94
N ALA A 657 -27.46 8.53 15.61
CA ALA A 657 -27.68 9.13 14.30
C ALA A 657 -26.97 8.35 13.18
N LEU A 658 -25.82 7.75 13.46
CA LEU A 658 -25.01 7.00 12.48
C LEU A 658 -25.32 5.49 12.48
N CYS A 659 -25.58 4.92 13.66
CA CYS A 659 -25.83 3.49 13.88
C CYS A 659 -27.26 3.30 14.39
N PRO A 660 -28.22 2.89 13.55
CA PRO A 660 -29.60 2.74 13.98
C PRO A 660 -29.74 1.83 15.18
N PRO A 661 -30.53 2.22 16.20
CA PRO A 661 -30.81 1.37 17.36
C PRO A 661 -31.44 0.04 16.91
N GLY A 662 -31.04 -1.06 17.58
CA GLY A 662 -31.57 -2.41 17.32
C GLY A 662 -30.82 -3.21 16.26
N THR A 663 -29.98 -2.59 15.42
CA THR A 663 -29.19 -3.36 14.43
C THR A 663 -27.91 -3.95 15.02
N GLY A 664 -27.41 -3.39 16.12
CA GLY A 664 -26.12 -3.76 16.73
C GLY A 664 -24.91 -3.43 15.85
N ARG A 665 -25.12 -2.76 14.73
CA ARG A 665 -24.09 -2.46 13.73
C ARG A 665 -24.13 -1.02 13.25
N CYS A 666 -22.96 -0.53 12.88
CA CYS A 666 -22.77 0.78 12.28
C CYS A 666 -22.53 0.61 10.77
N PRO A 667 -23.46 1.03 9.91
CA PRO A 667 -23.31 0.91 8.47
C PRO A 667 -22.32 1.94 7.91
N ARG A 668 -21.73 1.65 6.76
CA ARG A 668 -20.94 2.64 5.98
C ARG A 668 -21.81 3.45 5.04
N LEU A 669 -22.97 2.89 4.66
CA LEU A 669 -23.95 3.52 3.78
C LEU A 669 -25.31 3.59 4.45
N ARG A 670 -26.04 4.65 4.15
CA ARG A 670 -27.46 4.80 4.45
C ARG A 670 -28.17 5.41 3.21
N ASP A 671 -29.29 4.85 2.81
CA ASP A 671 -30.07 5.30 1.65
C ASP A 671 -29.22 5.40 0.36
N GLY A 672 -28.30 4.44 0.16
CA GLY A 672 -27.36 4.39 -0.97
C GLY A 672 -26.23 5.43 -0.94
N ARG A 673 -26.14 6.25 0.13
CA ARG A 673 -25.13 7.31 0.28
C ARG A 673 -24.10 6.94 1.34
N LEU A 674 -22.85 7.28 1.09
CA LEU A 674 -21.77 7.07 2.06
C LEU A 674 -21.93 7.97 3.28
N LEU A 675 -21.81 7.39 4.47
CA LEU A 675 -21.78 8.12 5.75
C LEU A 675 -20.38 8.66 6.07
N TYR A 676 -19.34 8.10 5.45
CA TYR A 676 -17.94 8.40 5.70
C TYR A 676 -17.23 8.70 4.38
N SER A 677 -16.23 9.59 4.44
CA SER A 677 -15.31 9.87 3.33
C SER A 677 -14.14 8.91 3.29
N ASP A 678 -13.74 8.41 4.46
CA ASP A 678 -12.66 7.43 4.65
C ASP A 678 -12.96 6.50 5.85
N GLY A 679 -11.94 5.96 6.53
CA GLY A 679 -12.09 5.01 7.62
C GLY A 679 -12.66 5.61 8.92
N ASP A 680 -12.57 6.91 9.13
CA ASP A 680 -12.92 7.60 10.39
C ASP A 680 -13.59 8.97 10.22
N HIS A 681 -13.43 9.63 9.06
CA HIS A 681 -14.04 10.93 8.80
C HIS A 681 -15.43 10.81 8.19
N LEU A 682 -16.38 11.56 8.70
CA LEU A 682 -17.73 11.65 8.13
C LEU A 682 -17.70 12.28 6.72
N SER A 683 -18.56 11.79 5.84
CA SER A 683 -18.92 12.50 4.61
C SER A 683 -19.82 13.70 4.92
N GLY A 684 -20.04 14.59 3.96
CA GLY A 684 -21.01 15.68 4.12
C GLY A 684 -22.41 15.17 4.46
N TYR A 685 -22.82 13.99 3.91
CA TYR A 685 -24.07 13.36 4.29
C TYR A 685 -24.09 12.82 5.72
N GLY A 686 -23.01 12.15 6.15
CA GLY A 686 -22.88 11.69 7.54
C GLY A 686 -22.87 12.84 8.53
N ALA A 687 -22.13 13.91 8.23
CA ALA A 687 -22.11 15.13 9.02
C ALA A 687 -23.49 15.80 9.13
N SER A 688 -24.27 15.86 8.03
CA SER A 688 -25.62 16.43 8.05
C SER A 688 -26.58 15.68 8.97
N LEU A 689 -26.49 14.33 9.02
CA LEU A 689 -27.31 13.51 9.94
C LEU A 689 -26.95 13.79 11.40
N VAL A 690 -25.67 13.93 11.71
CA VAL A 690 -25.21 14.27 13.07
C VAL A 690 -25.66 15.68 13.45
N LEU A 691 -25.62 16.65 12.54
CA LEU A 691 -26.12 18.01 12.78
C LEU A 691 -27.63 18.02 13.03
N ASP A 692 -28.43 17.29 12.25
CA ASP A 692 -29.86 17.20 12.46
C ASP A 692 -30.21 16.64 13.85
N ASP A 693 -29.51 15.56 14.27
CA ASP A 693 -29.71 14.95 15.60
C ASP A 693 -29.26 15.89 16.73
N LEU A 694 -28.11 16.55 16.57
CA LEU A 694 -27.60 17.56 17.52
C LEU A 694 -28.61 18.70 17.68
N MET A 695 -29.11 19.26 16.58
CA MET A 695 -30.06 20.36 16.59
C MET A 695 -31.39 19.94 17.21
N ALA A 696 -31.85 18.73 16.97
CA ALA A 696 -33.03 18.19 17.67
C ALA A 696 -32.81 18.04 19.18
N ALA A 697 -31.60 17.61 19.59
CA ALA A 697 -31.25 17.51 21.01
C ALA A 697 -31.18 18.89 21.71
N LEU A 698 -30.59 19.91 21.09
CA LEU A 698 -30.50 21.26 21.59
C LEU A 698 -31.89 21.89 21.71
N ARG A 699 -32.79 21.75 20.73
CA ARG A 699 -34.17 22.26 20.78
C ARG A 699 -34.99 21.64 21.92
N ARG A 700 -34.84 20.34 22.20
CA ARG A 700 -35.52 19.67 23.33
C ARG A 700 -35.13 20.25 24.69
N ARG A 701 -33.91 20.79 24.83
CA ARG A 701 -33.46 21.43 26.07
C ARG A 701 -33.95 22.87 26.25
N THR A 702 -34.17 23.58 25.16
CA THR A 702 -34.63 24.99 25.16
C THR A 702 -36.15 25.13 25.22
N SER A 703 -36.94 24.09 24.92
CA SER A 703 -38.38 24.09 25.10
C SER A 703 -38.71 23.77 26.55
N PRO A 704 -39.39 24.67 27.29
CA PRO A 704 -39.86 24.36 28.65
C PRO A 704 -40.84 23.17 28.56
N ALA A 705 -40.80 22.30 29.57
CA ALA A 705 -41.71 21.18 29.74
C ALA A 705 -43.16 21.71 29.96
N SER A 706 -43.87 22.05 28.87
CA SER A 706 -45.31 22.24 28.83
C SER A 706 -45.85 20.99 28.15
N ASP A 707 -46.21 20.00 28.96
CA ASP A 707 -47.24 18.99 28.78
C ASP A 707 -46.94 17.71 29.60
N ALA A 708 -46.73 17.92 30.91
CA ALA A 708 -46.83 16.84 31.92
C ALA A 708 -47.95 17.21 32.89
N GLY A 709 -49.20 17.34 32.38
CA GLY A 709 -50.27 17.74 33.29
C GLY A 709 -51.66 17.77 32.61
N SER A 710 -52.09 16.69 32.04
CA SER A 710 -53.55 16.43 31.86
C SER A 710 -53.77 14.99 31.36
N ALA A 711 -53.64 14.05 32.25
CA ALA A 711 -54.28 12.75 32.15
C ALA A 711 -54.83 12.42 33.55
N SER A 712 -55.86 13.16 33.93
CA SER A 712 -56.70 12.78 35.06
C SER A 712 -57.88 11.98 34.55
N THR A 713 -57.96 10.79 35.04
CA THR A 713 -59.20 10.03 35.37
C THR A 713 -60.38 10.11 34.43
N SER A 714 -60.65 9.01 33.76
CA SER A 714 -62.03 8.53 33.65
C SER A 714 -62.06 6.99 33.76
N SER A 715 -62.73 6.62 34.80
CA SER A 715 -63.09 5.33 35.33
C SER A 715 -63.94 4.50 34.33
N SER A 716 -63.71 3.19 34.39
CA SER A 716 -64.67 2.09 34.41
C SER A 716 -65.90 2.15 33.51
N ALA A 717 -66.03 1.19 32.61
CA ALA A 717 -67.22 0.32 32.60
C ALA A 717 -66.98 -0.89 31.73
N ALA A 718 -67.30 -2.00 32.31
CA ALA A 718 -67.30 -3.35 31.73
C ALA A 718 -68.44 -3.52 30.71
N ALA A 719 -68.23 -4.34 29.67
CA ALA A 719 -69.28 -5.27 29.25
C ALA A 719 -68.69 -6.44 28.41
N LYS A 720 -68.99 -7.60 28.87
CA LYS A 720 -68.82 -8.94 28.25
C LYS A 720 -69.58 -9.06 26.93
N SER A 721 -69.06 -9.81 25.97
CA SER A 721 -69.71 -10.98 25.36
C SER A 721 -68.87 -11.52 24.22
N GLY A 722 -68.52 -12.79 24.30
CA GLY A 722 -68.12 -13.63 23.20
C GLY A 722 -69.38 -14.18 22.42
N PRO A 723 -69.22 -15.09 21.45
CA PRO A 723 -68.37 -16.25 21.48
C PRO A 723 -67.19 -16.22 20.48
#